data_902f380d64042987a088180ef3268462
#
_entry.id   902f380d64042987a088180ef3268462
#
_cell.length_a   1.000
_cell.length_b   1.000
_cell.length_c   1.000
_cell.angle_alpha   90.00
_cell.angle_beta   90.00
_cell.angle_gamma   90.00
#
_symmetry.space_group_name_H-M   'P 1'
#
loop_
_entity.id
_entity.type
_entity.pdbx_description
1 polymer ?
#
loop_
_entity_poly.entity_id
_entity_poly.type
_entity_poly.pdbx_seq_one_letter_code
_entity_poly.pdbx_strand_id
1 'polypeptide(L)'
;MYRLGCTGFFLSGILLEFRMFFCIIEEESTQDNSYTGNVFMENSHNEPKYIEVRGACVHNLKNVNVNVPLHQIVGIAGVSGSGKSSLALGVLYAEGSRRYLESLSTYTRRRMTRAAKAQVDEVLYVPAALALHQRPGIPGIRSTFGTGTELLNSLRLMYSRLASHRCPNGHYVPPTLKVAAEQEIICPECGERVHAPSAEQLAFNSQGACPKCGGTGSVRTVDLDSLVPDDSISIDEGAVAPWNSLMWSLMTDVCREMGVRTDIPFKDLTDEEKDIVYHGPAEKKHIFYKAKKSNQAGELDFTYYNAVYTVENALAKVKDEKGMKRVEKFLKEEVCPECGGSRLSEAARAPKLCGIGLAEACKMTLKELVEWVAHVPESLPKEMRPMAESICESFKTVAKRLMDLGLSYLSLDRAAATLSTGERQRMQLARAVRNRTTGVLYVLDEPSIGLHPSNIVGLNAVMHDLIKDGNSVLLVDHDTQILSEADWVIEMGPEAGAGGGYVIAEGSIPRIIANKNSMIGPFLAKTKDLRIRQPIAPEELFALGKLHLSTDRIHTVKPLEVDIPKGRLTVVTGVSGSGKTTMVLESLIPGLQAQLNGEHLPKHVKDLSAEGIAHVKLIDASPIGINVRSTVATYANVHDELRKIFARTADAKNRKYKAGDFSYNTGKLKCPVCDGTGQISLDVQFLPDVDVPCPECNGSRYAKEAWEIGYENKQGNRYSLPELMEMDVNTALQATADLKVVHQRLEVLKNLGLGYLTLGEETPSLSGGEAQRLKLASEMGKGQSDSVFVFDEPTIGLHPLDVQTLLSVFDALVDNGATVLVIEHDLDVIRNADYIIDMGPGGGDDGGRVIATGTPEEIVGNEDSVTGRYL
;
A
#
# COMPACT_ATOMS: atom_id res chain seq x y z
N MET A 1 -45.19 4.89 -10.07
CA MET A 1 -45.21 4.53 -11.51
C MET A 1 -43.87 4.91 -12.13
N TYR A 2 -43.25 3.97 -12.81
CA TYR A 2 -41.99 4.06 -13.59
C TYR A 2 -40.70 4.41 -12.86
N ARG A 3 -40.02 3.38 -12.41
CA ARG A 3 -38.55 3.22 -12.43
C ARG A 3 -38.24 1.74 -12.25
N LEU A 4 -38.10 1.03 -13.33
CA LEU A 4 -37.54 -0.32 -13.38
C LEU A 4 -36.84 -0.48 -14.73
N GLY A 5 -35.59 -0.92 -14.66
CA GLY A 5 -34.91 -1.57 -15.77
C GLY A 5 -33.81 -0.78 -16.45
N CYS A 6 -32.57 -1.00 -15.99
CA CYS A 6 -31.34 -0.90 -16.80
C CYS A 6 -30.11 -1.30 -15.95
N THR A 7 -30.00 -2.55 -15.53
CA THR A 7 -28.74 -3.08 -14.95
C THR A 7 -28.37 -4.49 -15.44
N GLY A 8 -29.14 -5.08 -16.34
CA GLY A 8 -28.92 -6.44 -16.82
C GLY A 8 -28.11 -6.61 -18.12
N PHE A 9 -27.73 -5.54 -18.80
CA PHE A 9 -27.18 -5.64 -20.18
C PHE A 9 -25.64 -5.46 -20.27
N PHE A 10 -24.92 -5.33 -19.17
CA PHE A 10 -23.52 -4.91 -19.20
C PHE A 10 -22.46 -6.02 -19.25
N LEU A 11 -22.80 -7.27 -18.97
CA LEU A 11 -21.85 -8.40 -19.04
C LEU A 11 -21.97 -9.24 -20.33
N SER A 12 -23.10 -9.18 -21.02
CA SER A 12 -23.28 -9.93 -22.28
C SER A 12 -22.59 -9.27 -23.49
N GLY A 13 -22.37 -7.96 -23.46
CA GLY A 13 -21.76 -7.23 -24.58
C GLY A 13 -20.27 -7.53 -24.77
N ILE A 14 -19.55 -7.70 -23.68
CA ILE A 14 -18.09 -7.96 -23.74
C ILE A 14 -17.79 -9.39 -24.18
N LEU A 15 -18.65 -10.34 -23.84
CA LEU A 15 -18.51 -11.74 -24.28
C LEU A 15 -18.95 -11.96 -25.75
N LEU A 16 -19.83 -11.11 -26.29
CA LEU A 16 -20.23 -11.19 -27.70
C LEU A 16 -19.17 -10.61 -28.66
N GLU A 17 -18.50 -9.52 -28.28
CA GLU A 17 -17.42 -8.97 -29.13
C GLU A 17 -16.21 -9.91 -29.21
N PHE A 18 -15.88 -10.62 -28.13
CA PHE A 18 -14.83 -11.65 -28.16
C PHE A 18 -15.20 -12.89 -28.98
N ARG A 19 -16.47 -13.26 -29.05
CA ARG A 19 -16.93 -14.35 -29.92
C ARG A 19 -16.98 -13.98 -31.41
N MET A 20 -17.30 -12.75 -31.74
CA MET A 20 -17.29 -12.30 -33.15
C MET A 20 -15.86 -12.21 -33.72
N PHE A 21 -14.83 -11.92 -32.91
CA PHE A 21 -13.45 -11.91 -33.40
C PHE A 21 -12.90 -13.33 -33.70
N PHE A 22 -13.35 -14.34 -32.98
CA PHE A 22 -12.98 -15.74 -33.24
C PHE A 22 -13.74 -16.37 -34.39
N CYS A 23 -15.01 -15.97 -34.66
CA CYS A 23 -15.78 -16.47 -35.77
C CYS A 23 -15.35 -15.92 -37.14
N ILE A 24 -14.70 -14.76 -37.21
CA ILE A 24 -14.23 -14.21 -38.50
C ILE A 24 -12.96 -14.92 -38.99
N ILE A 25 -12.24 -15.63 -38.11
CA ILE A 25 -11.04 -16.40 -38.48
C ILE A 25 -11.40 -17.84 -38.92
N GLU A 26 -12.54 -18.37 -38.52
CA GLU A 26 -12.97 -19.73 -38.89
C GLU A 26 -13.80 -19.83 -40.20
N GLU A 27 -14.31 -18.73 -40.77
CA GLU A 27 -15.11 -18.77 -41.99
C GLU A 27 -14.32 -18.64 -43.33
N GLU A 28 -12.99 -18.44 -43.31
CA GLU A 28 -12.17 -18.39 -44.52
C GLU A 28 -11.42 -19.69 -44.86
N SER A 29 -11.71 -20.81 -44.20
CA SER A 29 -10.97 -22.08 -44.45
C SER A 29 -11.77 -23.21 -45.08
N THR A 30 -12.87 -22.95 -45.76
CA THR A 30 -13.54 -23.98 -46.57
C THR A 30 -13.92 -23.45 -47.94
N GLN A 31 -12.98 -23.46 -48.87
CA GLN A 31 -13.24 -23.76 -50.29
C GLN A 31 -11.94 -23.99 -51.09
N ASP A 32 -11.94 -25.11 -51.78
CA ASP A 32 -11.09 -25.57 -52.89
C ASP A 32 -9.68 -26.12 -52.63
N ASN A 33 -9.72 -27.45 -52.47
CA ASN A 33 -8.63 -28.37 -52.84
C ASN A 33 -8.62 -28.64 -54.35
N SER A 34 -7.71 -28.01 -55.08
CA SER A 34 -7.06 -28.59 -56.24
C SER A 34 -6.12 -27.59 -56.89
N TYR A 35 -4.84 -27.63 -56.51
CA TYR A 35 -3.72 -27.42 -57.44
C TYR A 35 -2.43 -27.78 -56.71
N THR A 36 -1.81 -28.89 -57.18
CA THR A 36 -0.45 -29.27 -56.81
C THR A 36 0.54 -28.29 -57.38
N GLY A 37 1.31 -27.69 -56.55
CA GLY A 37 2.43 -26.87 -56.97
C GLY A 37 3.20 -26.39 -55.74
N ASN A 38 4.26 -27.12 -55.36
CA ASN A 38 5.24 -26.67 -54.34
C ASN A 38 5.80 -25.33 -54.68
N VAL A 39 5.35 -24.27 -54.01
CA VAL A 39 6.11 -23.06 -53.77
C VAL A 39 6.03 -22.77 -52.28
N PHE A 40 6.90 -23.38 -51.50
CA PHE A 40 7.26 -22.87 -50.19
C PHE A 40 7.97 -21.53 -50.44
N MET A 41 7.19 -20.45 -50.52
CA MET A 41 7.74 -19.14 -50.21
C MET A 41 7.99 -19.15 -48.72
N GLU A 42 9.22 -19.22 -48.31
CA GLU A 42 9.71 -18.72 -47.04
C GLU A 42 9.44 -17.20 -47.01
N ASN A 43 8.21 -16.83 -46.67
CA ASN A 43 7.95 -15.52 -46.12
C ASN A 43 8.47 -15.54 -44.70
N SER A 44 9.78 -15.44 -44.51
CA SER A 44 10.36 -14.95 -43.27
C SER A 44 9.95 -13.49 -43.16
N HIS A 45 8.73 -13.24 -42.67
CA HIS A 45 8.43 -11.97 -42.05
C HIS A 45 9.46 -11.84 -40.94
N ASN A 46 10.40 -10.91 -41.08
CA ASN A 46 11.36 -10.55 -40.05
C ASN A 46 10.52 -9.98 -38.89
N GLU A 47 10.08 -10.85 -37.97
CA GLU A 47 9.43 -10.38 -36.76
C GLU A 47 10.37 -9.41 -36.06
N PRO A 48 9.86 -8.25 -35.61
CA PRO A 48 10.69 -7.27 -34.94
C PRO A 48 11.32 -7.88 -33.69
N LYS A 49 12.63 -7.82 -33.59
CA LYS A 49 13.39 -8.38 -32.45
C LYS A 49 13.52 -7.41 -31.29
N TYR A 50 13.27 -6.14 -31.52
CA TYR A 50 13.45 -5.06 -30.54
C TYR A 50 12.30 -4.06 -30.60
N ILE A 51 11.95 -3.52 -29.43
CA ILE A 51 11.25 -2.23 -29.34
C ILE A 51 12.32 -1.17 -29.56
N GLU A 52 12.11 -0.25 -30.48
CA GLU A 52 13.05 0.85 -30.75
C GLU A 52 12.51 2.14 -30.12
N VAL A 53 13.25 2.73 -29.20
CA VAL A 53 12.97 4.03 -28.60
C VAL A 53 13.94 5.05 -29.16
N ARG A 54 13.46 6.19 -29.61
CA ARG A 54 14.24 7.29 -30.15
C ARG A 54 13.81 8.60 -29.51
N GLY A 55 14.76 9.37 -29.02
CA GLY A 55 14.54 10.72 -28.53
C GLY A 55 13.69 10.82 -27.25
N ALA A 56 13.81 9.90 -26.33
CA ALA A 56 13.00 9.93 -25.09
C ALA A 56 13.47 11.04 -24.12
N CYS A 57 12.56 11.96 -23.79
CA CYS A 57 12.80 13.14 -22.93
C CYS A 57 11.76 13.22 -21.78
N VAL A 58 11.23 12.10 -21.31
CA VAL A 58 10.25 12.05 -20.21
C VAL A 58 10.95 12.28 -18.88
N HIS A 59 10.42 13.21 -18.06
CA HIS A 59 11.00 13.61 -16.77
C HIS A 59 12.48 13.98 -16.88
N ASN A 60 13.38 13.20 -16.26
CA ASN A 60 14.81 13.45 -16.25
C ASN A 60 15.57 12.81 -17.43
N LEU A 61 14.91 12.07 -18.34
CA LEU A 61 15.57 11.44 -19.48
C LEU A 61 16.19 12.47 -20.44
N LYS A 62 17.41 12.19 -20.92
CA LYS A 62 18.22 13.07 -21.74
C LYS A 62 18.34 12.57 -23.17
N ASN A 63 17.25 12.69 -23.96
CA ASN A 63 17.20 12.28 -25.36
C ASN A 63 17.67 10.83 -25.56
N VAL A 64 17.08 9.91 -24.80
CA VAL A 64 17.51 8.51 -24.74
C VAL A 64 17.10 7.76 -25.99
N ASN A 65 18.08 7.05 -26.59
CA ASN A 65 17.90 6.10 -27.66
C ASN A 65 18.30 4.71 -27.17
N VAL A 66 17.38 3.73 -27.24
CA VAL A 66 17.63 2.38 -26.74
C VAL A 66 16.81 1.35 -27.52
N ASN A 67 17.37 0.16 -27.68
CA ASN A 67 16.70 -0.99 -28.27
C ASN A 67 16.42 -2.03 -27.18
N VAL A 68 15.13 -2.31 -26.93
CA VAL A 68 14.70 -3.24 -25.89
C VAL A 68 14.33 -4.57 -26.54
N PRO A 69 15.04 -5.68 -26.26
CA PRO A 69 14.74 -6.99 -26.86
C PRO A 69 13.31 -7.46 -26.54
N LEU A 70 12.65 -8.07 -27.53
CA LEU A 70 11.35 -8.73 -27.36
C LEU A 70 11.53 -10.19 -26.99
N HIS A 71 10.50 -10.80 -26.35
CA HIS A 71 10.45 -12.19 -25.91
C HIS A 71 11.59 -12.59 -24.98
N GLN A 72 12.08 -11.65 -24.19
CA GLN A 72 13.14 -11.81 -23.21
C GLN A 72 12.77 -11.10 -21.90
N ILE A 73 13.47 -11.45 -20.83
CA ILE A 73 13.46 -10.71 -19.57
C ILE A 73 14.50 -9.61 -19.67
N VAL A 74 14.05 -8.34 -19.71
CA VAL A 74 14.92 -7.18 -19.79
C VAL A 74 14.90 -6.45 -18.45
N GLY A 75 16.06 -6.42 -17.76
CA GLY A 75 16.23 -5.67 -16.52
C GLY A 75 16.60 -4.21 -16.77
N ILE A 76 15.96 -3.27 -16.09
CA ILE A 76 16.38 -1.87 -16.02
C ILE A 76 16.93 -1.60 -14.62
N ALA A 77 18.25 -1.38 -14.55
CA ALA A 77 18.99 -1.10 -13.32
C ALA A 77 19.49 0.35 -13.27
N GLY A 78 20.04 0.75 -12.12
CA GLY A 78 20.66 2.07 -11.91
C GLY A 78 20.29 2.69 -10.57
N VAL A 79 20.98 3.72 -10.13
CA VAL A 79 20.74 4.40 -8.84
C VAL A 79 19.34 5.01 -8.76
N SER A 80 18.85 5.23 -7.52
CA SER A 80 17.56 5.89 -7.30
C SER A 80 17.54 7.27 -7.99
N GLY A 81 16.42 7.59 -8.67
CA GLY A 81 16.32 8.87 -9.41
C GLY A 81 17.08 8.95 -10.74
N SER A 82 17.69 7.85 -11.24
CA SER A 82 18.44 7.85 -12.53
C SER A 82 17.56 7.83 -13.79
N GLY A 83 16.24 7.66 -13.65
CA GLY A 83 15.30 7.66 -14.78
C GLY A 83 14.77 6.28 -15.19
N LYS A 84 14.97 5.23 -14.40
CA LYS A 84 14.47 3.87 -14.67
C LYS A 84 12.97 3.82 -14.92
N SER A 85 12.19 4.28 -13.95
CA SER A 85 10.71 4.29 -14.05
C SER A 85 10.23 5.27 -15.13
N SER A 86 11.01 6.34 -15.43
CA SER A 86 10.73 7.23 -16.55
C SER A 86 10.83 6.50 -17.90
N LEU A 87 11.82 5.63 -18.08
CA LEU A 87 11.95 4.80 -19.29
C LEU A 87 10.89 3.68 -19.32
N ALA A 88 10.75 2.92 -18.22
CA ALA A 88 9.86 1.77 -18.17
C ALA A 88 8.38 2.15 -18.24
N LEU A 89 7.95 3.03 -17.32
CA LEU A 89 6.54 3.42 -17.19
C LEU A 89 6.21 4.66 -18.04
N GLY A 90 7.07 5.66 -18.01
CA GLY A 90 6.84 6.93 -18.69
C GLY A 90 6.94 6.85 -20.22
N VAL A 91 7.72 5.91 -20.76
CA VAL A 91 7.88 5.73 -22.20
C VAL A 91 7.24 4.41 -22.67
N LEU A 92 7.81 3.27 -22.29
CA LEU A 92 7.46 1.97 -22.87
C LEU A 92 6.02 1.55 -22.51
N TYR A 93 5.64 1.60 -21.23
CA TYR A 93 4.27 1.30 -20.83
C TYR A 93 3.28 2.34 -21.37
N ALA A 94 3.61 3.64 -21.27
CA ALA A 94 2.71 4.70 -21.72
C ALA A 94 2.38 4.56 -23.22
N GLU A 95 3.38 4.32 -24.07
CA GLU A 95 3.18 4.15 -25.50
C GLU A 95 2.50 2.82 -25.87
N GLY A 96 2.88 1.69 -25.22
CA GLY A 96 2.25 0.40 -25.45
C GLY A 96 0.77 0.40 -25.02
N SER A 97 0.47 0.93 -23.83
CA SER A 97 -0.90 1.08 -23.33
C SER A 97 -1.73 2.04 -24.19
N ARG A 98 -1.16 3.19 -24.61
CA ARG A 98 -1.83 4.17 -25.46
C ARG A 98 -2.22 3.57 -26.81
N ARG A 99 -1.31 2.89 -27.49
CA ARG A 99 -1.58 2.25 -28.81
C ARG A 99 -2.63 1.18 -28.71
N TYR A 100 -2.58 0.36 -27.67
CA TYR A 100 -3.62 -0.63 -27.41
C TYR A 100 -4.99 0.03 -27.23
N LEU A 101 -5.07 1.10 -26.38
CA LEU A 101 -6.32 1.83 -26.18
C LEU A 101 -6.82 2.52 -27.45
N GLU A 102 -5.94 2.99 -28.33
CA GLU A 102 -6.31 3.60 -29.61
C GLU A 102 -6.93 2.61 -30.60
N SER A 103 -6.59 1.33 -30.49
CA SER A 103 -7.18 0.27 -31.31
C SER A 103 -8.61 -0.09 -30.88
N LEU A 104 -9.04 0.28 -29.64
CA LEU A 104 -10.37 -0.02 -29.12
C LEU A 104 -11.44 0.99 -29.63
N SER A 105 -12.71 0.58 -29.54
CA SER A 105 -13.84 1.45 -29.90
C SER A 105 -13.86 2.74 -29.06
N THR A 106 -14.42 3.83 -29.62
CA THR A 106 -14.51 5.14 -28.94
C THR A 106 -15.28 5.06 -27.62
N TYR A 107 -16.27 4.16 -27.54
CA TYR A 107 -17.05 3.95 -26.33
C TYR A 107 -16.20 3.34 -25.20
N THR A 108 -15.41 2.32 -25.51
CA THR A 108 -14.51 1.65 -24.56
C THR A 108 -13.40 2.60 -24.12
N ARG A 109 -12.80 3.35 -25.06
CA ARG A 109 -11.76 4.34 -24.78
C ARG A 109 -12.16 5.42 -23.77
N ARG A 110 -13.42 5.86 -23.79
CA ARG A 110 -13.92 6.90 -22.86
C ARG A 110 -14.05 6.43 -21.41
N ARG A 111 -14.00 5.13 -21.16
CA ARG A 111 -14.15 4.53 -19.82
C ARG A 111 -12.85 4.03 -19.21
N MET A 112 -11.77 4.09 -19.96
CA MET A 112 -10.46 3.62 -19.50
C MET A 112 -9.54 4.80 -19.24
N THR A 113 -8.78 4.72 -18.16
CA THR A 113 -7.75 5.71 -17.82
C THR A 113 -6.69 5.73 -18.91
N ARG A 114 -6.40 6.89 -19.47
CA ARG A 114 -5.38 7.07 -20.50
C ARG A 114 -4.04 7.37 -19.86
N ALA A 115 -3.00 6.65 -20.29
CA ALA A 115 -1.64 7.10 -20.05
C ALA A 115 -1.40 8.40 -20.83
N ALA A 116 -0.69 9.35 -20.22
CA ALA A 116 -0.26 10.56 -20.91
C ALA A 116 0.65 10.20 -22.09
N LYS A 117 0.59 11.00 -23.17
CA LYS A 117 1.51 10.81 -24.29
C LYS A 117 2.94 11.05 -23.82
N ALA A 118 3.83 10.09 -24.07
CA ALA A 118 5.23 10.22 -23.74
C ALA A 118 5.90 11.34 -24.57
N GLN A 119 6.82 12.07 -23.95
CA GLN A 119 7.71 13.00 -24.66
C GLN A 119 8.85 12.19 -25.29
N VAL A 120 8.62 11.72 -26.51
CA VAL A 120 9.52 10.87 -27.28
C VAL A 120 9.34 11.19 -28.76
N ASP A 121 10.42 11.16 -29.51
CA ASP A 121 10.35 11.37 -30.95
C ASP A 121 9.63 10.21 -31.63
N GLU A 122 10.05 8.97 -31.35
CA GLU A 122 9.46 7.77 -31.92
C GLU A 122 9.65 6.55 -31.01
N VAL A 123 8.62 5.66 -30.96
CA VAL A 123 8.73 4.31 -30.40
C VAL A 123 8.15 3.33 -31.40
N LEU A 124 8.97 2.38 -31.89
CA LEU A 124 8.55 1.37 -32.87
C LEU A 124 8.39 0.00 -32.21
N TYR A 125 7.50 -0.81 -32.75
CA TYR A 125 7.28 -2.23 -32.39
C TYR A 125 6.94 -2.50 -30.92
N VAL A 126 6.41 -1.50 -30.19
CA VAL A 126 5.96 -1.70 -28.81
C VAL A 126 4.66 -2.49 -28.78
N PRO A 127 4.62 -3.65 -28.07
CA PRO A 127 3.40 -4.42 -27.88
C PRO A 127 2.37 -3.70 -27.00
N ALA A 128 1.16 -4.26 -26.88
CA ALA A 128 0.25 -3.89 -25.82
C ALA A 128 0.94 -4.07 -24.46
N ALA A 129 0.92 -3.05 -23.60
CA ALA A 129 1.68 -3.08 -22.36
C ALA A 129 0.75 -3.11 -21.14
N LEU A 130 1.11 -3.94 -20.17
CA LEU A 130 0.50 -4.03 -18.83
C LEU A 130 1.55 -3.68 -17.78
N ALA A 131 1.25 -2.77 -16.88
CA ALA A 131 2.16 -2.40 -15.80
C ALA A 131 1.67 -2.90 -14.44
N LEU A 132 2.62 -3.39 -13.65
CA LEU A 132 2.47 -3.67 -12.22
C LEU A 132 3.31 -2.64 -11.48
N HIS A 133 2.62 -1.63 -10.95
CA HIS A 133 3.27 -0.51 -10.27
C HIS A 133 3.82 -0.91 -8.90
N GLN A 134 4.87 -0.28 -8.47
CA GLN A 134 5.47 -0.43 -7.14
C GLN A 134 4.44 -0.30 -6.01
N ARG A 135 3.48 0.62 -6.14
CA ARG A 135 2.41 0.84 -5.16
C ARG A 135 1.04 0.63 -5.80
N PRO A 136 0.49 -0.58 -5.72
CA PRO A 136 -0.89 -0.79 -6.14
C PRO A 136 -1.85 0.05 -5.30
N GLY A 137 -2.86 0.64 -5.94
CA GLY A 137 -3.91 1.37 -5.22
C GLY A 137 -4.56 0.54 -4.11
N ILE A 138 -4.98 1.19 -3.04
CA ILE A 138 -5.66 0.53 -1.92
C ILE A 138 -7.05 0.08 -2.40
N PRO A 139 -7.34 -1.22 -2.37
CA PRO A 139 -8.63 -1.73 -2.81
C PRO A 139 -9.77 -1.26 -1.89
N GLY A 140 -10.99 -1.16 -2.44
CA GLY A 140 -12.16 -0.80 -1.66
C GLY A 140 -12.47 -1.80 -0.53
N ILE A 141 -13.24 -1.37 0.47
CA ILE A 141 -13.58 -2.10 1.71
C ILE A 141 -14.19 -3.50 1.46
N ARG A 142 -14.85 -3.71 0.31
CA ARG A 142 -15.41 -5.00 -0.09
C ARG A 142 -14.41 -5.91 -0.81
N SER A 143 -13.21 -5.45 -1.09
CA SER A 143 -12.19 -6.26 -1.74
C SER A 143 -11.51 -7.20 -0.75
N THR A 144 -11.34 -8.46 -1.14
CA THR A 144 -10.59 -9.47 -0.39
C THR A 144 -9.50 -10.07 -1.25
N PHE A 145 -8.57 -10.81 -0.65
CA PHE A 145 -7.57 -11.59 -1.38
C PHE A 145 -8.24 -12.52 -2.40
N GLY A 146 -9.33 -13.20 -2.00
CA GLY A 146 -10.09 -14.08 -2.90
C GLY A 146 -10.75 -13.38 -4.08
N THR A 147 -11.23 -12.13 -3.92
CA THR A 147 -11.76 -11.34 -5.05
C THR A 147 -10.66 -10.75 -5.91
N GLY A 148 -9.56 -10.33 -5.31
CA GLY A 148 -8.40 -9.78 -6.03
C GLY A 148 -7.70 -10.81 -6.91
N THR A 149 -7.61 -12.06 -6.44
CA THR A 149 -7.04 -13.19 -7.19
C THR A 149 -8.06 -13.90 -8.11
N GLU A 150 -9.35 -13.58 -7.98
CA GLU A 150 -10.48 -14.25 -8.62
C GLU A 150 -10.67 -15.73 -8.21
N LEU A 151 -9.87 -16.26 -7.27
CA LEU A 151 -10.04 -17.61 -6.75
C LEU A 151 -11.40 -17.83 -6.10
N LEU A 152 -11.96 -16.76 -5.48
CA LEU A 152 -13.29 -16.80 -4.91
C LEU A 152 -14.37 -17.07 -5.98
N ASN A 153 -14.17 -16.64 -7.22
CA ASN A 153 -15.09 -16.91 -8.31
C ASN A 153 -15.14 -18.42 -8.62
N SER A 154 -13.97 -19.07 -8.71
CA SER A 154 -13.87 -20.52 -8.89
C SER A 154 -14.46 -21.28 -7.70
N LEU A 155 -14.20 -20.82 -6.47
CA LEU A 155 -14.75 -21.44 -5.27
C LEU A 155 -16.29 -21.32 -5.23
N ARG A 156 -16.85 -20.16 -5.54
CA ARG A 156 -18.32 -19.96 -5.65
C ARG A 156 -18.93 -20.85 -6.72
N LEU A 157 -18.24 -21.06 -7.85
CA LEU A 157 -18.68 -21.99 -8.89
C LEU A 157 -18.72 -23.43 -8.34
N MET A 158 -17.72 -23.85 -7.58
CA MET A 158 -17.74 -25.17 -6.91
C MET A 158 -18.96 -25.30 -5.99
N TYR A 159 -19.23 -24.31 -5.15
CA TYR A 159 -20.38 -24.32 -4.25
C TYR A 159 -21.73 -24.28 -5.00
N SER A 160 -21.81 -23.54 -6.08
CA SER A 160 -23.02 -23.50 -6.91
C SER A 160 -23.33 -24.85 -7.58
N ARG A 161 -22.29 -25.55 -8.09
CA ARG A 161 -22.45 -26.73 -8.97
C ARG A 161 -22.28 -28.07 -8.27
N LEU A 162 -21.47 -28.12 -7.22
CA LEU A 162 -21.01 -29.38 -6.63
C LEU A 162 -21.48 -29.56 -5.17
N ALA A 163 -22.04 -28.52 -4.54
CA ALA A 163 -22.44 -28.57 -3.14
C ALA A 163 -23.77 -29.25 -2.90
N SER A 164 -24.02 -29.66 -1.66
CA SER A 164 -25.34 -29.96 -1.11
C SER A 164 -26.08 -28.66 -0.81
N HIS A 165 -27.32 -28.54 -1.26
CA HIS A 165 -28.12 -27.33 -1.10
C HIS A 165 -29.26 -27.55 -0.10
N ARG A 166 -29.53 -26.52 0.71
CA ARG A 166 -30.59 -26.55 1.73
C ARG A 166 -31.95 -26.24 1.12
N CYS A 167 -32.95 -27.11 1.31
CA CYS A 167 -34.31 -26.82 0.91
C CYS A 167 -34.96 -25.80 1.89
N PRO A 168 -36.10 -25.18 1.52
CA PRO A 168 -36.83 -24.24 2.39
C PRO A 168 -37.19 -24.81 3.78
N ASN A 169 -37.39 -26.13 3.86
CA ASN A 169 -37.71 -26.83 5.14
C ASN A 169 -36.45 -27.25 5.93
N GLY A 170 -35.24 -26.85 5.47
CA GLY A 170 -34.00 -27.07 6.19
C GLY A 170 -33.23 -28.35 5.86
N HIS A 171 -33.75 -29.26 5.02
CA HIS A 171 -33.06 -30.49 4.62
C HIS A 171 -31.97 -30.20 3.59
N TYR A 172 -30.87 -30.95 3.61
CA TYR A 172 -29.83 -30.87 2.62
C TYR A 172 -30.03 -31.86 1.49
N VAL A 173 -30.17 -31.34 0.28
CA VAL A 173 -30.27 -32.13 -0.95
C VAL A 173 -28.85 -32.43 -1.42
N PRO A 174 -28.47 -33.72 -1.61
CA PRO A 174 -27.12 -34.08 -2.01
C PRO A 174 -26.81 -33.61 -3.44
N PRO A 175 -25.51 -33.44 -3.79
CA PRO A 175 -25.10 -33.03 -5.13
C PRO A 175 -25.51 -34.06 -6.21
N THR A 176 -26.03 -33.57 -7.32
CA THR A 176 -26.46 -34.36 -8.46
C THR A 176 -26.15 -33.67 -9.79
N LEU A 177 -26.18 -34.41 -10.92
CA LEU A 177 -26.03 -33.81 -12.25
C LEU A 177 -27.08 -32.71 -12.51
N LYS A 178 -28.27 -32.80 -11.93
CA LYS A 178 -29.30 -31.76 -12.08
C LYS A 178 -28.87 -30.45 -11.43
N VAL A 179 -28.26 -30.51 -10.24
CA VAL A 179 -27.65 -29.34 -9.58
C VAL A 179 -26.53 -28.74 -10.46
N ALA A 180 -25.68 -29.60 -10.96
CA ALA A 180 -24.58 -29.21 -11.83
C ALA A 180 -25.08 -28.55 -13.14
N ALA A 181 -26.22 -28.97 -13.65
CA ALA A 181 -26.87 -28.45 -14.86
C ALA A 181 -27.84 -27.26 -14.60
N GLU A 182 -27.83 -26.70 -13.38
CA GLU A 182 -28.77 -25.61 -12.95
C GLU A 182 -30.26 -25.97 -13.09
N GLN A 183 -30.58 -27.23 -12.97
CA GLN A 183 -31.97 -27.71 -13.04
C GLN A 183 -32.62 -27.75 -11.67
N GLU A 184 -33.94 -27.63 -11.66
CA GLU A 184 -34.73 -27.82 -10.43
C GLU A 184 -34.58 -29.25 -9.91
N ILE A 185 -34.41 -29.39 -8.64
CA ILE A 185 -34.36 -30.65 -7.91
C ILE A 185 -35.46 -30.72 -6.87
N ILE A 186 -35.90 -31.93 -6.56
CA ILE A 186 -36.92 -32.19 -5.54
C ILE A 186 -36.22 -32.71 -4.29
N CYS A 187 -36.48 -32.12 -3.16
CA CYS A 187 -35.98 -32.62 -1.87
C CYS A 187 -36.47 -34.05 -1.61
N PRO A 188 -35.58 -35.02 -1.39
CA PRO A 188 -35.98 -36.40 -1.20
C PRO A 188 -36.71 -36.63 0.12
N GLU A 189 -36.58 -35.73 1.08
CA GLU A 189 -37.19 -35.86 2.41
C GLU A 189 -38.56 -35.21 2.51
N CYS A 190 -38.80 -34.06 1.85
CA CYS A 190 -40.06 -33.32 2.02
C CYS A 190 -40.80 -33.04 0.71
N GLY A 191 -40.22 -33.41 -0.43
CA GLY A 191 -40.81 -33.19 -1.76
C GLY A 191 -40.80 -31.74 -2.26
N GLU A 192 -40.19 -30.81 -1.51
CA GLU A 192 -40.14 -29.41 -1.87
C GLU A 192 -39.15 -29.18 -3.03
N ARG A 193 -39.42 -28.17 -3.86
CA ARG A 193 -38.58 -27.81 -4.99
C ARG A 193 -37.41 -26.96 -4.51
N VAL A 194 -36.21 -27.29 -5.00
CA VAL A 194 -34.97 -26.60 -4.66
C VAL A 194 -34.25 -26.18 -5.94
N HIS A 195 -33.89 -24.89 -5.98
CA HIS A 195 -32.97 -24.38 -6.99
C HIS A 195 -31.60 -24.11 -6.34
N ALA A 196 -30.55 -24.66 -6.95
CA ALA A 196 -29.20 -24.34 -6.52
C ALA A 196 -28.91 -22.85 -6.75
N PRO A 197 -28.32 -22.12 -5.79
CA PRO A 197 -27.96 -20.74 -5.99
C PRO A 197 -26.90 -20.61 -7.08
N SER A 198 -27.03 -19.61 -7.93
CA SER A 198 -26.00 -19.25 -8.91
C SER A 198 -24.73 -18.75 -8.21
N ALA A 199 -23.59 -18.77 -8.91
CA ALA A 199 -22.35 -18.22 -8.35
C ALA A 199 -22.47 -16.74 -7.96
N GLU A 200 -23.38 -15.98 -8.60
CA GLU A 200 -23.67 -14.58 -8.27
C GLU A 200 -24.47 -14.45 -6.96
N GLN A 201 -25.39 -15.35 -6.70
CA GLN A 201 -26.14 -15.42 -5.43
C GLN A 201 -25.26 -15.84 -4.24
N LEU A 202 -24.05 -16.34 -4.49
CA LEU A 202 -23.02 -16.64 -3.50
C LEU A 202 -21.99 -15.52 -3.36
N ALA A 203 -22.15 -14.39 -4.07
CA ALA A 203 -21.24 -13.28 -4.06
C ALA A 203 -21.58 -12.24 -2.99
N PHE A 204 -20.72 -12.03 -2.01
CA PHE A 204 -20.92 -11.04 -0.95
C PHE A 204 -20.87 -9.58 -1.43
N ASN A 205 -20.33 -9.31 -2.59
CA ASN A 205 -20.33 -7.99 -3.24
C ASN A 205 -21.52 -7.78 -4.19
N SER A 206 -22.44 -8.71 -4.23
CA SER A 206 -23.65 -8.71 -5.06
C SER A 206 -24.84 -9.32 -4.32
N GLN A 207 -25.54 -10.30 -4.90
CA GLN A 207 -26.79 -10.86 -4.38
C GLN A 207 -26.62 -11.68 -3.08
N GLY A 208 -25.43 -12.24 -2.83
CA GLY A 208 -25.12 -13.00 -1.63
C GLY A 208 -24.66 -12.16 -0.44
N ALA A 209 -24.76 -10.83 -0.53
CA ALA A 209 -24.31 -9.92 0.54
C ALA A 209 -25.17 -10.08 1.80
N CYS A 210 -24.53 -10.02 2.97
CA CYS A 210 -25.22 -9.91 4.25
C CYS A 210 -26.05 -8.62 4.28
N PRO A 211 -27.35 -8.68 4.59
CA PRO A 211 -28.23 -7.50 4.54
C PRO A 211 -27.83 -6.43 5.57
N LYS A 212 -27.28 -6.81 6.71
CA LYS A 212 -26.88 -5.88 7.78
C LYS A 212 -25.62 -5.09 7.45
N CYS A 213 -24.56 -5.75 6.98
CA CYS A 213 -23.30 -5.08 6.67
C CYS A 213 -23.12 -4.75 5.17
N GLY A 214 -24.05 -5.15 4.31
CA GLY A 214 -23.97 -4.94 2.86
C GLY A 214 -22.72 -5.58 2.23
N GLY A 215 -22.20 -6.68 2.80
CA GLY A 215 -21.05 -7.41 2.29
C GLY A 215 -19.68 -6.86 2.73
N THR A 216 -19.62 -5.95 3.72
CA THR A 216 -18.35 -5.44 4.27
C THR A 216 -17.73 -6.36 5.31
N GLY A 217 -18.57 -7.18 6.01
CA GLY A 217 -18.15 -8.05 7.11
C GLY A 217 -18.07 -7.36 8.46
N SER A 218 -18.06 -6.05 8.50
CA SER A 218 -18.03 -5.21 9.69
C SER A 218 -19.20 -4.22 9.71
N VAL A 219 -19.51 -3.69 10.88
CA VAL A 219 -20.47 -2.61 11.07
C VAL A 219 -19.83 -1.52 11.93
N ARG A 220 -20.18 -0.28 11.64
CA ARG A 220 -19.77 0.85 12.48
C ARG A 220 -20.83 1.05 13.56
N THR A 221 -20.42 0.92 14.79
CA THR A 221 -21.24 1.16 15.97
C THR A 221 -20.72 2.34 16.75
N VAL A 222 -21.57 2.94 17.58
CA VAL A 222 -21.13 4.03 18.45
C VAL A 222 -20.23 3.45 19.53
N ASP A 223 -19.08 4.07 19.72
CA ASP A 223 -18.14 3.72 20.78
C ASP A 223 -18.51 4.47 22.05
N LEU A 224 -19.10 3.79 23.04
CA LEU A 224 -19.60 4.39 24.28
C LEU A 224 -18.48 5.06 25.08
N ASP A 225 -17.27 4.49 25.07
CA ASP A 225 -16.12 5.04 25.80
C ASP A 225 -15.69 6.40 25.21
N SER A 226 -15.84 6.57 23.91
CA SER A 226 -15.52 7.82 23.21
C SER A 226 -16.54 8.95 23.44
N LEU A 227 -17.76 8.61 23.91
CA LEU A 227 -18.80 9.60 24.17
C LEU A 227 -18.48 10.42 25.43
N VAL A 228 -17.82 9.81 26.43
CA VAL A 228 -17.38 10.45 27.66
C VAL A 228 -15.90 10.11 27.88
N PRO A 229 -14.99 10.81 27.18
CA PRO A 229 -13.56 10.48 27.25
C PRO A 229 -12.90 10.84 28.59
N ASP A 230 -13.50 11.73 29.36
CA ASP A 230 -13.08 12.12 30.70
C ASP A 230 -14.31 12.16 31.62
N ASP A 231 -14.45 11.14 32.46
CA ASP A 231 -15.55 11.00 33.41
C ASP A 231 -15.31 11.74 34.74
N SER A 232 -14.12 12.33 34.91
CA SER A 232 -13.77 13.14 36.07
C SER A 232 -14.35 14.54 36.04
N ILE A 233 -14.79 15.02 34.88
CA ILE A 233 -15.46 16.32 34.68
C ILE A 233 -16.97 16.15 34.62
N SER A 234 -17.68 17.26 34.86
CA SER A 234 -19.15 17.29 34.82
C SER A 234 -19.68 17.47 33.38
N ILE A 235 -20.98 17.23 33.17
CA ILE A 235 -21.66 17.48 31.89
C ILE A 235 -21.62 18.97 31.58
N ASP A 236 -21.75 19.84 32.58
CA ASP A 236 -21.65 21.31 32.43
C ASP A 236 -20.26 21.75 31.96
N GLU A 237 -19.22 21.02 32.35
CA GLU A 237 -17.83 21.24 31.91
C GLU A 237 -17.53 20.57 30.55
N GLY A 238 -18.44 19.76 30.06
CA GLY A 238 -18.35 19.17 28.73
C GLY A 238 -17.97 17.68 28.67
N ALA A 239 -18.23 16.91 29.69
CA ALA A 239 -17.96 15.46 29.73
C ALA A 239 -18.52 14.71 28.51
N VAL A 240 -19.71 15.08 28.01
CA VAL A 240 -20.35 14.45 26.86
C VAL A 240 -19.85 15.08 25.54
N ALA A 241 -18.81 14.52 24.99
CA ALA A 241 -18.08 15.04 23.82
C ALA A 241 -18.93 15.22 22.54
N PRO A 242 -19.92 14.34 22.19
CA PRO A 242 -20.79 14.56 21.04
C PRO A 242 -21.63 15.82 21.12
N TRP A 243 -22.11 16.19 22.30
CA TRP A 243 -22.93 17.39 22.46
C TRP A 243 -22.12 18.67 22.22
N ASN A 244 -20.82 18.64 22.50
CA ASN A 244 -19.94 19.79 22.26
C ASN A 244 -19.50 19.94 20.79
N SER A 245 -19.42 18.83 20.03
CA SER A 245 -18.82 18.81 18.69
C SER A 245 -19.81 18.58 17.54
N LEU A 246 -20.92 17.88 17.79
CA LEU A 246 -21.91 17.51 16.79
C LEU A 246 -23.29 18.14 16.97
N MET A 247 -23.58 18.68 18.17
CA MET A 247 -24.89 19.24 18.55
C MET A 247 -24.73 20.63 19.19
N TRP A 248 -25.84 21.29 19.50
CA TRP A 248 -25.83 22.59 20.16
C TRP A 248 -25.62 22.43 21.67
N SER A 249 -24.93 23.39 22.27
CA SER A 249 -24.64 23.46 23.71
C SER A 249 -25.88 23.47 24.63
N LEU A 250 -27.07 23.57 24.05
CA LEU A 250 -28.37 23.50 24.76
C LEU A 250 -28.70 22.12 25.31
N MET A 251 -28.03 21.07 24.81
CA MET A 251 -28.37 19.69 25.22
C MET A 251 -28.08 19.45 26.71
N THR A 252 -27.11 20.14 27.28
CA THR A 252 -26.82 20.12 28.72
C THR A 252 -28.02 20.61 29.55
N ASP A 253 -28.62 21.73 29.14
CA ASP A 253 -29.79 22.29 29.85
C ASP A 253 -30.99 21.37 29.74
N VAL A 254 -31.24 20.78 28.56
CA VAL A 254 -32.31 19.80 28.36
C VAL A 254 -32.07 18.54 29.16
N CYS A 255 -30.83 18.06 29.26
CA CYS A 255 -30.44 16.89 30.04
C CYS A 255 -30.75 17.08 31.54
N ARG A 256 -30.57 18.31 32.06
CA ARG A 256 -30.92 18.68 33.43
C ARG A 256 -32.44 18.57 33.67
N GLU A 257 -33.27 18.96 32.71
CA GLU A 257 -34.73 18.81 32.77
C GLU A 257 -35.20 17.39 32.54
N MET A 258 -34.30 16.47 32.11
CA MET A 258 -34.51 15.02 32.12
C MET A 258 -34.28 14.39 33.50
N GLY A 259 -33.81 15.17 34.48
CA GLY A 259 -33.54 14.73 35.86
C GLY A 259 -32.11 14.28 36.11
N VAL A 260 -31.16 14.60 35.24
CA VAL A 260 -29.75 14.28 35.39
C VAL A 260 -29.01 15.44 36.08
N ARG A 261 -28.17 15.14 37.08
CA ARG A 261 -27.30 16.13 37.74
C ARG A 261 -26.12 16.47 36.83
N THR A 262 -26.15 17.63 36.20
CA THR A 262 -25.15 18.03 35.20
C THR A 262 -23.93 18.75 35.80
N ASP A 263 -23.95 19.08 37.07
CA ASP A 263 -22.95 19.88 37.81
C ASP A 263 -21.93 19.06 38.61
N ILE A 264 -22.06 17.72 38.63
CA ILE A 264 -21.12 16.82 39.29
C ILE A 264 -20.33 15.97 38.28
N PRO A 265 -19.15 15.42 38.64
CA PRO A 265 -18.39 14.54 37.78
C PRO A 265 -19.24 13.39 37.22
N PHE A 266 -19.06 13.07 35.94
CA PHE A 266 -19.85 12.05 35.24
C PHE A 266 -19.78 10.67 35.94
N LYS A 267 -18.60 10.31 36.48
CA LYS A 267 -18.43 9.06 37.25
C LYS A 267 -19.32 8.95 38.47
N ASP A 268 -19.71 10.09 39.09
CA ASP A 268 -20.49 10.17 40.31
C ASP A 268 -22.02 10.22 40.05
N LEU A 269 -22.44 10.15 38.77
CA LEU A 269 -23.83 9.96 38.36
C LEU A 269 -24.30 8.53 38.68
N THR A 270 -25.59 8.40 38.97
CA THR A 270 -26.20 7.07 39.12
C THR A 270 -26.28 6.34 37.78
N ASP A 271 -26.46 5.02 37.82
CA ASP A 271 -26.60 4.19 36.61
C ASP A 271 -27.82 4.62 35.76
N GLU A 272 -28.92 5.03 36.44
CA GLU A 272 -30.12 5.56 35.76
C GLU A 272 -29.82 6.91 35.07
N GLU A 273 -29.08 7.81 35.72
CA GLU A 273 -28.68 9.08 35.13
C GLU A 273 -27.74 8.87 33.91
N LYS A 274 -26.80 7.94 34.02
CA LYS A 274 -25.91 7.56 32.89
C LYS A 274 -26.72 6.94 31.76
N ASP A 275 -27.70 6.08 32.03
CA ASP A 275 -28.56 5.51 31.00
C ASP A 275 -29.39 6.58 30.27
N ILE A 276 -29.89 7.57 31.00
CA ILE A 276 -30.56 8.74 30.35
C ILE A 276 -29.61 9.43 29.40
N VAL A 277 -28.33 9.67 29.77
CA VAL A 277 -27.35 10.33 28.91
C VAL A 277 -27.06 9.49 27.68
N TYR A 278 -26.89 8.17 27.82
CA TYR A 278 -26.55 7.30 26.70
C TYR A 278 -27.76 6.91 25.83
N HIS A 279 -28.92 6.61 26.46
CA HIS A 279 -30.03 5.95 25.78
C HIS A 279 -31.41 6.59 26.03
N GLY A 280 -31.49 7.66 26.85
CA GLY A 280 -32.75 8.31 27.22
C GLY A 280 -33.65 8.64 26.04
N PRO A 281 -34.97 8.61 26.19
CA PRO A 281 -35.93 8.84 25.11
C PRO A 281 -35.91 10.26 24.62
N ALA A 282 -36.23 10.46 23.31
CA ALA A 282 -36.39 11.80 22.75
C ALA A 282 -37.65 12.46 23.27
N GLU A 283 -37.54 13.27 24.31
CA GLU A 283 -38.60 14.01 24.92
C GLU A 283 -38.45 15.52 24.74
N LYS A 284 -39.56 16.20 24.55
CA LYS A 284 -39.61 17.68 24.43
C LYS A 284 -39.68 18.26 25.84
N LYS A 285 -38.67 19.05 26.23
CA LYS A 285 -38.60 19.72 27.54
C LYS A 285 -38.63 21.25 27.33
N HIS A 286 -39.18 21.91 28.32
CA HIS A 286 -39.19 23.36 28.40
C HIS A 286 -37.95 23.81 29.15
N ILE A 287 -37.06 24.63 28.53
CA ILE A 287 -35.81 25.05 29.12
C ILE A 287 -35.74 26.58 29.17
N PHE A 288 -35.07 27.07 30.20
CA PHE A 288 -34.70 28.47 30.32
C PHE A 288 -33.27 28.66 29.78
N TYR A 289 -33.13 29.29 28.62
CA TYR A 289 -31.87 29.49 27.96
C TYR A 289 -31.26 30.84 28.23
N LYS A 290 -29.96 30.89 28.57
CA LYS A 290 -29.17 32.11 28.68
C LYS A 290 -27.97 32.02 27.75
N ALA A 291 -27.88 32.90 26.78
CA ALA A 291 -26.81 32.87 25.78
C ALA A 291 -25.45 33.22 26.38
N LYS A 292 -24.43 32.38 26.17
CA LYS A 292 -23.07 32.58 26.71
C LYS A 292 -22.35 33.87 26.21
N LYS A 293 -22.76 34.41 25.04
CA LYS A 293 -22.12 35.59 24.40
C LYS A 293 -22.99 36.82 24.28
N SER A 294 -24.23 36.78 24.70
CA SER A 294 -25.15 37.94 24.72
C SER A 294 -26.02 37.86 25.98
N ASN A 295 -26.44 39.02 26.53
CA ASN A 295 -27.32 39.04 27.72
C ASN A 295 -28.78 38.63 27.40
N GLN A 296 -29.04 37.95 26.32
CA GLN A 296 -30.38 37.47 25.96
C GLN A 296 -30.69 36.17 26.72
N ALA A 297 -31.81 36.16 27.40
CA ALA A 297 -32.38 35.00 28.05
C ALA A 297 -33.81 34.80 27.53
N GLY A 298 -34.26 33.57 27.37
CA GLY A 298 -35.59 33.24 26.90
C GLY A 298 -35.97 31.80 27.23
N GLU A 299 -37.25 31.54 27.15
CA GLU A 299 -37.80 30.20 27.32
C GLU A 299 -37.93 29.53 25.94
N LEU A 300 -37.57 28.26 25.85
CA LEU A 300 -37.51 27.48 24.62
C LEU A 300 -37.90 26.03 24.89
N ASP A 301 -38.79 25.51 24.05
CA ASP A 301 -39.07 24.09 23.99
C ASP A 301 -38.04 23.38 23.12
N PHE A 302 -37.26 22.45 23.70
CA PHE A 302 -36.26 21.73 22.95
C PHE A 302 -36.35 20.21 23.18
N THR A 303 -36.08 19.42 22.13
CA THR A 303 -36.16 17.97 22.25
C THR A 303 -34.82 17.42 22.74
N TYR A 304 -34.86 16.56 23.75
CA TYR A 304 -33.72 15.84 24.24
C TYR A 304 -33.24 14.80 23.20
N TYR A 305 -31.96 14.76 22.98
CA TYR A 305 -31.29 13.76 22.16
C TYR A 305 -30.10 13.19 22.93
N ASN A 306 -30.20 11.92 23.28
CA ASN A 306 -29.13 11.23 24.00
C ASN A 306 -27.81 11.19 23.20
N ALA A 307 -26.70 10.85 23.84
CA ALA A 307 -25.37 10.90 23.25
C ALA A 307 -25.21 9.93 22.06
N VAL A 308 -25.74 8.71 22.16
CA VAL A 308 -25.72 7.71 21.08
C VAL A 308 -26.50 8.20 19.86
N TYR A 309 -27.75 8.61 20.05
CA TYR A 309 -28.57 9.15 18.96
C TYR A 309 -27.93 10.38 18.27
N THR A 310 -27.23 11.20 19.05
CA THR A 310 -26.53 12.38 18.50
C THR A 310 -25.48 11.97 17.46
N VAL A 311 -24.72 10.90 17.75
CA VAL A 311 -23.71 10.37 16.81
C VAL A 311 -24.37 9.68 15.62
N GLU A 312 -25.38 8.85 15.84
CA GLU A 312 -26.12 8.14 14.78
C GLU A 312 -26.79 9.13 13.81
N ASN A 313 -27.46 10.16 14.34
CA ASN A 313 -28.10 11.20 13.53
C ASN A 313 -27.07 12.04 12.76
N ALA A 314 -25.93 12.32 13.37
CA ALA A 314 -24.84 13.00 12.69
C ALA A 314 -24.28 12.13 11.54
N LEU A 315 -24.06 10.83 11.80
CA LEU A 315 -23.59 9.85 10.78
C LEU A 315 -24.55 9.77 9.59
N ALA A 316 -25.86 9.69 9.86
CA ALA A 316 -26.90 9.63 8.83
C ALA A 316 -26.94 10.89 7.93
N LYS A 317 -26.46 12.02 8.44
CA LYS A 317 -26.46 13.33 7.74
C LYS A 317 -25.13 13.69 7.09
N VAL A 318 -24.09 12.88 7.25
CA VAL A 318 -22.77 13.11 6.64
C VAL A 318 -22.88 13.12 5.12
N LYS A 319 -22.37 14.19 4.49
CA LYS A 319 -22.34 14.36 3.03
C LYS A 319 -20.93 14.53 2.47
N ASP A 320 -19.97 14.83 3.32
CA ASP A 320 -18.60 15.12 2.93
C ASP A 320 -17.58 14.48 3.90
N GLU A 321 -16.33 14.44 3.47
CA GLU A 321 -15.22 13.87 4.25
C GLU A 321 -14.96 14.62 5.56
N LYS A 322 -15.18 15.95 5.60
CA LYS A 322 -15.02 16.75 6.82
C LYS A 322 -16.08 16.39 7.87
N GLY A 323 -17.31 16.15 7.41
CA GLY A 323 -18.39 15.65 8.27
C GLY A 323 -18.06 14.28 8.82
N MET A 324 -17.55 13.37 7.97
CA MET A 324 -17.15 12.03 8.40
C MET A 324 -16.06 12.06 9.47
N LYS A 325 -14.99 12.83 9.30
CA LYS A 325 -13.90 12.97 10.31
C LYS A 325 -14.38 13.49 11.67
N ARG A 326 -15.49 14.23 11.72
CA ARG A 326 -16.06 14.68 13.00
C ARG A 326 -16.80 13.59 13.75
N VAL A 327 -17.44 12.69 13.01
CA VAL A 327 -18.25 11.62 13.58
C VAL A 327 -17.39 10.38 13.85
N GLU A 328 -16.41 10.12 13.01
CA GLU A 328 -15.56 8.92 13.02
C GLU A 328 -14.88 8.67 14.38
N LYS A 329 -14.51 9.71 15.10
CA LYS A 329 -13.92 9.62 16.45
C LYS A 329 -14.84 9.05 17.52
N PHE A 330 -16.14 8.95 17.24
CA PHE A 330 -17.15 8.36 18.11
C PHE A 330 -17.65 7.00 17.62
N LEU A 331 -17.01 6.45 16.59
CA LEU A 331 -17.39 5.19 16.00
C LEU A 331 -16.28 4.16 16.19
N LYS A 332 -16.67 2.93 16.50
CA LYS A 332 -15.81 1.75 16.43
C LYS A 332 -16.28 0.82 15.33
N GLU A 333 -15.35 0.13 14.71
CA GLU A 333 -15.65 -0.90 13.74
C GLU A 333 -15.67 -2.27 14.44
N GLU A 334 -16.79 -2.95 14.35
CA GLU A 334 -16.99 -4.26 14.96
C GLU A 334 -17.36 -5.30 13.91
N VAL A 335 -17.02 -6.56 14.17
CA VAL A 335 -17.45 -7.67 13.33
C VAL A 335 -18.98 -7.70 13.27
N CYS A 336 -19.53 -7.82 12.06
CA CYS A 336 -20.98 -7.84 11.85
C CYS A 336 -21.62 -9.00 12.64
N PRO A 337 -22.53 -8.74 13.59
CA PRO A 337 -23.10 -9.78 14.44
C PRO A 337 -23.99 -10.76 13.68
N GLU A 338 -24.55 -10.38 12.51
CA GLU A 338 -25.40 -11.26 11.71
C GLU A 338 -24.60 -12.27 10.90
N CYS A 339 -23.54 -11.84 10.24
CA CYS A 339 -22.74 -12.73 9.38
C CYS A 339 -21.45 -13.24 10.06
N GLY A 340 -21.10 -12.76 11.26
CA GLY A 340 -19.87 -13.14 11.96
C GLY A 340 -18.60 -12.86 11.14
N GLY A 341 -18.59 -11.75 10.39
CA GLY A 341 -17.47 -11.35 9.52
C GLY A 341 -17.43 -12.02 8.15
N SER A 342 -18.26 -13.04 7.89
CA SER A 342 -18.23 -13.79 6.62
C SER A 342 -18.68 -13.00 5.40
N ARG A 343 -19.27 -11.80 5.58
CA ARG A 343 -19.79 -10.92 4.52
C ARG A 343 -21.02 -11.47 3.79
N LEU A 344 -21.37 -12.76 4.00
CA LEU A 344 -22.39 -13.52 3.28
C LEU A 344 -23.74 -13.49 4.01
N SER A 345 -24.83 -13.47 3.26
CA SER A 345 -26.18 -13.71 3.74
C SER A 345 -26.33 -15.14 4.27
N GLU A 346 -27.39 -15.42 5.05
CA GLU A 346 -27.68 -16.79 5.54
C GLU A 346 -27.85 -17.77 4.36
N ALA A 347 -28.58 -17.37 3.33
CA ALA A 347 -28.78 -18.18 2.13
C ALA A 347 -27.47 -18.52 1.42
N ALA A 348 -26.53 -17.58 1.34
CA ALA A 348 -25.23 -17.80 0.71
C ALA A 348 -24.27 -18.64 1.58
N ARG A 349 -24.48 -18.71 2.89
CA ARG A 349 -23.75 -19.58 3.83
C ARG A 349 -24.30 -21.00 3.93
N ALA A 350 -25.55 -21.21 3.45
CA ALA A 350 -26.23 -22.50 3.58
C ALA A 350 -25.62 -23.65 2.78
N PRO A 351 -25.15 -23.51 1.53
CA PRO A 351 -24.56 -24.60 0.76
C PRO A 351 -23.35 -25.21 1.46
N LYS A 352 -23.24 -26.56 1.40
CA LYS A 352 -22.10 -27.31 1.96
C LYS A 352 -21.45 -28.20 0.92
N LEU A 353 -20.14 -28.09 0.82
CA LEU A 353 -19.30 -28.94 -0.05
C LEU A 353 -18.36 -29.77 0.85
N CYS A 354 -18.41 -31.07 0.77
CA CYS A 354 -17.70 -31.97 1.72
C CYS A 354 -17.99 -31.63 3.21
N GLY A 355 -19.23 -31.19 3.51
CA GLY A 355 -19.63 -30.81 4.85
C GLY A 355 -19.22 -29.39 5.29
N ILE A 356 -18.40 -28.68 4.53
CA ILE A 356 -17.85 -27.36 4.82
C ILE A 356 -18.66 -26.28 4.10
N GLY A 357 -19.01 -25.20 4.79
CA GLY A 357 -19.69 -24.03 4.22
C GLY A 357 -18.71 -23.10 3.47
N LEU A 358 -19.24 -22.26 2.54
CA LEU A 358 -18.44 -21.31 1.77
C LEU A 358 -17.66 -20.35 2.67
N ALA A 359 -18.28 -19.85 3.75
CA ALA A 359 -17.62 -18.95 4.70
C ALA A 359 -16.45 -19.62 5.44
N GLU A 360 -16.59 -20.89 5.77
CA GLU A 360 -15.55 -21.69 6.44
C GLU A 360 -14.39 -21.96 5.48
N ALA A 361 -14.69 -22.34 4.25
CA ALA A 361 -13.68 -22.54 3.20
C ALA A 361 -12.89 -21.25 2.88
N CYS A 362 -13.54 -20.09 2.91
CA CYS A 362 -12.87 -18.80 2.70
C CYS A 362 -11.89 -18.42 3.82
N LYS A 363 -12.04 -18.99 5.02
CA LYS A 363 -11.15 -18.77 6.17
C LYS A 363 -9.92 -19.64 6.17
N MET A 364 -9.93 -20.72 5.40
CA MET A 364 -8.75 -21.58 5.24
C MET A 364 -7.62 -20.78 4.57
N THR A 365 -6.39 -21.06 4.98
CA THR A 365 -5.22 -20.59 4.25
C THR A 365 -5.24 -21.15 2.83
N LEU A 366 -4.58 -20.49 1.90
CA LEU A 366 -4.54 -20.96 0.51
C LEU A 366 -3.95 -22.38 0.42
N LYS A 367 -2.98 -22.72 1.28
CA LYS A 367 -2.39 -24.06 1.39
C LYS A 367 -3.44 -25.10 1.77
N GLU A 368 -4.13 -24.89 2.90
CA GLU A 368 -5.19 -25.78 3.38
C GLU A 368 -6.33 -25.92 2.36
N LEU A 369 -6.69 -24.80 1.73
CA LEU A 369 -7.77 -24.78 0.74
C LEU A 369 -7.42 -25.59 -0.51
N VAL A 370 -6.17 -25.55 -0.98
CA VAL A 370 -5.70 -26.38 -2.11
C VAL A 370 -5.72 -27.86 -1.75
N GLU A 371 -5.27 -28.23 -0.55
CA GLU A 371 -5.31 -29.60 -0.05
C GLU A 371 -6.77 -30.09 0.03
N TRP A 372 -7.67 -29.28 0.58
CA TRP A 372 -9.10 -29.62 0.67
C TRP A 372 -9.74 -29.75 -0.72
N VAL A 373 -9.50 -28.80 -1.66
CA VAL A 373 -10.01 -28.83 -3.03
C VAL A 373 -9.56 -30.09 -3.79
N ALA A 374 -8.36 -30.60 -3.52
CA ALA A 374 -7.86 -31.82 -4.15
C ALA A 374 -8.73 -33.06 -3.84
N HIS A 375 -9.40 -33.09 -2.67
CA HIS A 375 -10.26 -34.20 -2.25
C HIS A 375 -11.73 -34.04 -2.67
N VAL A 376 -12.14 -32.86 -3.17
CA VAL A 376 -13.53 -32.61 -3.57
C VAL A 376 -14.04 -33.59 -4.63
N PRO A 377 -13.32 -33.90 -5.72
CA PRO A 377 -13.83 -34.81 -6.76
C PRO A 377 -14.14 -36.22 -6.22
N GLU A 378 -13.33 -36.72 -5.30
CA GLU A 378 -13.50 -38.07 -4.73
C GLU A 378 -14.76 -38.18 -3.87
N SER A 379 -15.18 -37.10 -3.24
CA SER A 379 -16.38 -37.02 -2.38
C SER A 379 -17.70 -37.02 -3.16
N LEU A 380 -17.66 -36.84 -4.46
CA LEU A 380 -18.81 -36.66 -5.34
C LEU A 380 -19.22 -37.97 -6.07
N PRO A 381 -20.51 -38.09 -6.47
CA PRO A 381 -20.97 -39.17 -7.35
C PRO A 381 -20.07 -39.28 -8.60
N LYS A 382 -19.88 -40.51 -9.09
CA LYS A 382 -18.95 -40.78 -10.20
C LYS A 382 -19.24 -39.96 -11.45
N GLU A 383 -20.52 -39.70 -11.73
CA GLU A 383 -20.98 -38.94 -12.89
C GLU A 383 -20.59 -37.47 -12.85
N MET A 384 -20.33 -36.89 -11.64
CA MET A 384 -19.98 -35.51 -11.46
C MET A 384 -18.46 -35.27 -11.41
N ARG A 385 -17.68 -36.33 -11.23
CA ARG A 385 -16.22 -36.24 -11.04
C ARG A 385 -15.50 -35.53 -12.18
N PRO A 386 -15.75 -35.84 -13.47
CA PRO A 386 -15.02 -35.15 -14.54
C PRO A 386 -15.19 -33.65 -14.57
N MET A 387 -16.42 -33.14 -14.24
CA MET A 387 -16.67 -31.71 -14.14
C MET A 387 -15.99 -31.13 -12.90
N ALA A 388 -16.07 -31.83 -11.75
CA ALA A 388 -15.43 -31.42 -10.51
C ALA A 388 -13.91 -31.33 -10.69
N GLU A 389 -13.29 -32.32 -11.31
CA GLU A 389 -11.86 -32.34 -11.63
C GLU A 389 -11.45 -31.14 -12.48
N SER A 390 -12.22 -30.80 -13.51
CA SER A 390 -11.94 -29.63 -14.36
C SER A 390 -11.98 -28.30 -13.58
N ILE A 391 -13.01 -28.10 -12.73
CA ILE A 391 -13.15 -26.88 -11.92
C ILE A 391 -12.04 -26.82 -10.87
N CYS A 392 -11.77 -27.91 -10.17
CA CYS A 392 -10.73 -28.00 -9.14
C CYS A 392 -9.33 -27.79 -9.72
N GLU A 393 -9.04 -28.34 -10.92
CA GLU A 393 -7.74 -28.17 -11.57
C GLU A 393 -7.50 -26.71 -11.98
N SER A 394 -8.54 -26.04 -12.51
CA SER A 394 -8.47 -24.59 -12.80
C SER A 394 -8.17 -23.78 -11.54
N PHE A 395 -8.78 -24.11 -10.41
CA PHE A 395 -8.48 -23.46 -9.12
C PHE A 395 -7.05 -23.72 -8.67
N LYS A 396 -6.62 -24.99 -8.67
CA LYS A 396 -5.26 -25.41 -8.23
C LYS A 396 -4.16 -24.75 -9.05
N THR A 397 -4.36 -24.58 -10.34
CA THR A 397 -3.38 -23.94 -11.25
C THR A 397 -3.12 -22.49 -10.84
N VAL A 398 -4.15 -21.72 -10.51
CA VAL A 398 -4.00 -20.33 -10.06
C VAL A 398 -3.44 -20.27 -8.64
N ALA A 399 -3.95 -21.14 -7.77
CA ALA A 399 -3.52 -21.20 -6.37
C ALA A 399 -2.03 -21.56 -6.24
N LYS A 400 -1.54 -22.50 -7.06
CA LYS A 400 -0.11 -22.88 -7.08
C LYS A 400 0.80 -21.70 -7.36
N ARG A 401 0.48 -20.87 -8.37
CA ARG A 401 1.27 -19.66 -8.68
C ARG A 401 1.31 -18.66 -7.52
N LEU A 402 0.19 -18.51 -6.80
CA LEU A 402 0.15 -17.66 -5.61
C LEU A 402 1.00 -18.24 -4.48
N MET A 403 1.00 -19.57 -4.32
CA MET A 403 1.86 -20.22 -3.34
C MET A 403 3.34 -20.11 -3.71
N ASP A 404 3.70 -20.26 -4.98
CA ASP A 404 5.06 -20.06 -5.49
C ASP A 404 5.55 -18.61 -5.24
N LEU A 405 4.64 -17.63 -5.27
CA LEU A 405 4.90 -16.24 -4.89
C LEU A 405 4.89 -16.00 -3.36
N GLY A 406 4.85 -17.04 -2.54
CA GLY A 406 4.92 -16.93 -1.07
C GLY A 406 3.65 -16.43 -0.41
N LEU A 407 2.46 -16.61 -1.03
CA LEU A 407 1.16 -16.17 -0.49
C LEU A 407 0.33 -17.35 0.08
N SER A 408 0.94 -18.48 0.38
CA SER A 408 0.29 -19.71 0.84
C SER A 408 -0.47 -19.56 2.16
N TYR A 409 -0.08 -18.62 2.99
CA TYR A 409 -0.64 -18.35 4.32
C TYR A 409 -1.86 -17.43 4.32
N LEU A 410 -2.20 -16.79 3.20
CA LEU A 410 -3.34 -15.90 3.11
C LEU A 410 -4.64 -16.69 2.91
N SER A 411 -5.71 -16.25 3.59
CA SER A 411 -7.07 -16.75 3.40
C SER A 411 -7.84 -15.92 2.36
N LEU A 412 -8.82 -16.52 1.69
CA LEU A 412 -9.59 -15.82 0.65
C LEU A 412 -10.46 -14.68 1.20
N ASP A 413 -10.84 -14.72 2.47
CA ASP A 413 -11.62 -13.66 3.15
C ASP A 413 -10.75 -12.51 3.68
N ARG A 414 -9.41 -12.63 3.65
CA ARG A 414 -8.50 -11.57 4.08
C ARG A 414 -8.82 -10.27 3.34
N ALA A 415 -9.12 -9.21 4.06
CA ALA A 415 -9.42 -7.90 3.48
C ALA A 415 -8.23 -7.39 2.68
N ALA A 416 -8.42 -7.03 1.41
CA ALA A 416 -7.33 -6.60 0.54
C ALA A 416 -6.65 -5.30 1.00
N ALA A 417 -7.35 -4.46 1.76
CA ALA A 417 -6.79 -3.25 2.38
C ALA A 417 -5.77 -3.56 3.50
N THR A 418 -5.84 -4.76 4.10
CA THR A 418 -4.90 -5.19 5.17
C THR A 418 -3.66 -5.91 4.64
N LEU A 419 -3.58 -6.10 3.32
CA LEU A 419 -2.40 -6.70 2.67
C LEU A 419 -1.26 -5.67 2.62
N SER A 420 -0.03 -6.12 2.83
CA SER A 420 1.17 -5.33 2.59
C SER A 420 1.29 -4.90 1.12
N THR A 421 2.14 -3.94 0.83
CA THR A 421 2.38 -3.49 -0.54
C THR A 421 2.89 -4.63 -1.43
N GLY A 422 3.85 -5.41 -0.96
CA GLY A 422 4.37 -6.57 -1.68
C GLY A 422 3.33 -7.69 -1.88
N GLU A 423 2.48 -7.98 -0.87
CA GLU A 423 1.39 -8.96 -1.02
C GLU A 423 0.38 -8.51 -2.09
N ARG A 424 0.01 -7.22 -2.12
CA ARG A 424 -0.88 -6.67 -3.14
C ARG A 424 -0.28 -6.75 -4.54
N GLN A 425 1.01 -6.44 -4.68
CA GLN A 425 1.72 -6.51 -5.95
C GLN A 425 1.80 -7.96 -6.48
N ARG A 426 2.15 -8.92 -5.62
CA ARG A 426 2.18 -10.36 -5.97
C ARG A 426 0.81 -10.90 -6.34
N MET A 427 -0.23 -10.48 -5.64
CA MET A 427 -1.62 -10.80 -5.97
C MET A 427 -1.98 -10.30 -7.39
N GLN A 428 -1.57 -9.08 -7.75
CA GLN A 428 -1.81 -8.53 -9.10
C GLN A 428 -0.98 -9.28 -10.16
N LEU A 429 0.27 -9.63 -9.87
CA LEU A 429 1.13 -10.40 -10.76
C LEU A 429 0.50 -11.77 -11.08
N ALA A 430 0.08 -12.51 -10.05
CA ALA A 430 -0.58 -13.80 -10.24
C ALA A 430 -1.85 -13.71 -11.10
N ARG A 431 -2.61 -12.59 -10.94
CA ARG A 431 -3.78 -12.33 -11.79
C ARG A 431 -3.40 -12.05 -13.24
N ALA A 432 -2.35 -11.25 -13.47
CA ALA A 432 -1.90 -10.91 -14.83
C ALA A 432 -1.47 -12.16 -15.61
N VAL A 433 -0.74 -13.07 -14.95
CA VAL A 433 -0.24 -14.30 -15.57
C VAL A 433 -1.33 -15.35 -15.84
N ARG A 434 -2.46 -15.28 -15.13
CA ARG A 434 -3.57 -16.24 -15.29
C ARG A 434 -4.11 -16.30 -16.71
N ASN A 435 -4.18 -15.17 -17.41
CA ASN A 435 -4.93 -15.03 -18.65
C ASN A 435 -4.23 -15.64 -19.88
N ARG A 436 -2.99 -16.18 -19.73
CA ARG A 436 -2.19 -16.76 -20.83
C ARG A 436 -2.25 -15.94 -22.12
N THR A 437 -2.15 -14.62 -21.97
CA THR A 437 -2.04 -13.71 -23.11
C THR A 437 -0.68 -13.90 -23.79
N THR A 438 -0.60 -13.68 -25.07
CA THR A 438 0.62 -13.72 -25.86
C THR A 438 0.83 -12.38 -26.57
N GLY A 439 2.10 -12.01 -26.82
CA GLY A 439 2.44 -10.77 -27.48
C GLY A 439 2.22 -9.52 -26.63
N VAL A 440 2.30 -9.62 -25.30
CA VAL A 440 2.14 -8.52 -24.34
C VAL A 440 3.49 -8.16 -23.74
N LEU A 441 3.72 -6.86 -23.52
CA LEU A 441 4.84 -6.35 -22.72
C LEU A 441 4.39 -6.19 -21.26
N TYR A 442 4.91 -7.01 -20.37
CA TYR A 442 4.72 -6.88 -18.93
C TYR A 442 5.79 -5.97 -18.34
N VAL A 443 5.39 -4.84 -17.77
CA VAL A 443 6.29 -3.93 -17.07
C VAL A 443 6.13 -4.13 -15.57
N LEU A 444 7.15 -4.67 -14.92
CA LEU A 444 7.18 -4.98 -13.49
C LEU A 444 8.07 -3.96 -12.80
N ASP A 445 7.47 -3.13 -11.93
CA ASP A 445 8.16 -2.07 -11.21
C ASP A 445 8.44 -2.53 -9.77
N GLU A 446 9.69 -2.89 -9.49
CA GLU A 446 10.20 -3.41 -8.22
C GLU A 446 9.38 -4.60 -7.67
N PRO A 447 9.22 -5.70 -8.41
CA PRO A 447 8.42 -6.83 -7.96
C PRO A 447 9.06 -7.62 -6.81
N SER A 448 10.32 -7.38 -6.47
CA SER A 448 11.05 -7.97 -5.34
C SER A 448 10.65 -7.39 -3.98
N ILE A 449 9.90 -6.28 -3.92
CA ILE A 449 9.58 -5.58 -2.68
C ILE A 449 9.01 -6.51 -1.61
N GLY A 450 9.64 -6.51 -0.41
CA GLY A 450 9.22 -7.29 0.74
C GLY A 450 9.29 -8.80 0.52
N LEU A 451 10.08 -9.26 -0.48
CA LEU A 451 10.36 -10.67 -0.71
C LEU A 451 11.59 -11.12 0.08
N HIS A 452 11.42 -12.18 0.82
CA HIS A 452 12.55 -12.94 1.31
C HIS A 452 13.24 -13.65 0.13
N PRO A 453 14.59 -13.84 0.12
CA PRO A 453 15.31 -14.50 -0.96
C PRO A 453 14.72 -15.84 -1.41
N SER A 454 14.15 -16.63 -0.49
CA SER A 454 13.46 -17.89 -0.82
C SER A 454 12.23 -17.71 -1.74
N ASN A 455 11.59 -16.54 -1.74
CA ASN A 455 10.42 -16.28 -2.57
C ASN A 455 10.78 -15.67 -3.95
N ILE A 456 12.01 -15.19 -4.11
CA ILE A 456 12.51 -14.68 -5.40
C ILE A 456 12.52 -15.78 -6.47
N VAL A 457 12.82 -17.03 -6.07
CA VAL A 457 12.78 -18.19 -6.97
C VAL A 457 11.39 -18.36 -7.61
N GLY A 458 10.33 -18.20 -6.83
CA GLY A 458 8.94 -18.27 -7.35
C GLY A 458 8.62 -17.12 -8.32
N LEU A 459 9.10 -15.92 -8.02
CA LEU A 459 8.93 -14.76 -8.90
C LEU A 459 9.64 -14.97 -10.25
N ASN A 460 10.87 -15.49 -10.23
CA ASN A 460 11.64 -15.81 -11.43
C ASN A 460 10.92 -16.87 -12.29
N ALA A 461 10.36 -17.92 -11.66
CA ALA A 461 9.57 -18.93 -12.37
C ALA A 461 8.34 -18.31 -13.07
N VAL A 462 7.66 -17.37 -12.44
CA VAL A 462 6.53 -16.65 -13.03
C VAL A 462 6.96 -15.81 -14.24
N MET A 463 8.10 -15.11 -14.17
CA MET A 463 8.64 -14.34 -15.30
C MET A 463 8.99 -15.25 -16.50
N HIS A 464 9.63 -16.39 -16.23
CA HIS A 464 9.94 -17.38 -17.27
C HIS A 464 8.68 -17.99 -17.90
N ASP A 465 7.61 -18.22 -17.12
CA ASP A 465 6.33 -18.66 -17.65
C ASP A 465 5.72 -17.63 -18.61
N LEU A 466 5.81 -16.33 -18.28
CA LEU A 466 5.36 -15.26 -19.20
C LEU A 466 6.13 -15.28 -20.53
N ILE A 467 7.44 -15.49 -20.49
CA ILE A 467 8.26 -15.61 -21.71
C ILE A 467 7.86 -16.84 -22.53
N LYS A 468 7.66 -17.99 -21.89
CA LYS A 468 7.20 -19.23 -22.57
C LYS A 468 5.83 -19.06 -23.24
N ASP A 469 4.96 -18.25 -22.66
CA ASP A 469 3.65 -17.90 -23.22
C ASP A 469 3.77 -16.85 -24.37
N GLY A 470 4.99 -16.52 -24.84
CA GLY A 470 5.23 -15.63 -25.99
C GLY A 470 5.13 -14.13 -25.65
N ASN A 471 5.35 -13.74 -24.40
CA ASN A 471 5.34 -12.34 -23.96
C ASN A 471 6.76 -11.77 -23.84
N SER A 472 6.85 -10.51 -23.48
CA SER A 472 8.09 -9.82 -23.12
C SER A 472 7.96 -9.29 -21.69
N VAL A 473 9.03 -9.36 -20.91
CA VAL A 473 9.07 -8.84 -19.53
C VAL A 473 10.09 -7.74 -19.42
N LEU A 474 9.65 -6.58 -18.95
CA LEU A 474 10.50 -5.45 -18.60
C LEU A 474 10.49 -5.31 -17.07
N LEU A 475 11.62 -5.51 -16.46
CA LEU A 475 11.82 -5.54 -15.03
C LEU A 475 12.59 -4.30 -14.58
N VAL A 476 11.99 -3.46 -13.74
CA VAL A 476 12.71 -2.42 -13.00
C VAL A 476 12.98 -2.97 -11.62
N ASP A 477 14.22 -3.25 -11.29
CA ASP A 477 14.58 -3.76 -9.96
C ASP A 477 16.01 -3.38 -9.58
N HIS A 478 16.33 -3.54 -8.31
CA HIS A 478 17.64 -3.30 -7.72
C HIS A 478 18.28 -4.56 -7.16
N ASP A 479 17.46 -5.58 -6.90
CA ASP A 479 17.90 -6.86 -6.36
C ASP A 479 18.74 -7.61 -7.39
N THR A 480 19.99 -7.90 -7.01
CA THR A 480 20.94 -8.60 -7.87
C THR A 480 20.56 -10.05 -8.15
N GLN A 481 19.77 -10.70 -7.28
CA GLN A 481 19.29 -12.07 -7.51
C GLN A 481 18.26 -12.11 -8.64
N ILE A 482 17.38 -11.09 -8.74
CA ILE A 482 16.41 -11.00 -9.83
C ILE A 482 17.09 -10.52 -11.12
N LEU A 483 17.93 -9.49 -11.01
CA LEU A 483 18.64 -8.96 -12.18
C LEU A 483 19.56 -10.00 -12.85
N SER A 484 20.10 -10.94 -12.08
CA SER A 484 20.94 -12.03 -12.63
C SER A 484 20.18 -13.00 -13.54
N GLU A 485 18.85 -13.06 -13.44
CA GLU A 485 17.98 -13.87 -14.31
C GLU A 485 17.55 -13.13 -15.60
N ALA A 486 17.92 -11.85 -15.76
CA ALA A 486 17.61 -11.10 -16.96
C ALA A 486 18.51 -11.56 -18.14
N ASP A 487 17.89 -11.72 -19.31
CA ASP A 487 18.61 -12.00 -20.56
C ASP A 487 19.40 -10.75 -21.05
N TRP A 488 18.85 -9.56 -20.74
CA TRP A 488 19.39 -8.28 -21.12
C TRP A 488 19.21 -7.25 -20.02
N VAL A 489 20.20 -6.42 -19.78
CA VAL A 489 20.14 -5.32 -18.80
C VAL A 489 20.39 -3.99 -19.48
N ILE A 490 19.59 -2.99 -19.12
CA ILE A 490 19.76 -1.58 -19.49
C ILE A 490 20.04 -0.83 -18.18
N GLU A 491 21.21 -0.25 -18.06
CA GLU A 491 21.61 0.48 -16.86
C GLU A 491 21.51 1.99 -17.09
N MET A 492 20.72 2.63 -16.20
CA MET A 492 20.47 4.07 -16.21
C MET A 492 21.38 4.79 -15.21
N GLY A 493 21.88 5.96 -15.59
CA GLY A 493 22.78 6.71 -14.71
C GLY A 493 23.33 7.96 -15.39
N PRO A 494 24.55 8.41 -14.99
CA PRO A 494 25.38 7.84 -13.91
C PRO A 494 24.90 8.25 -12.51
N GLU A 495 24.12 9.33 -12.39
CA GLU A 495 23.67 9.94 -11.13
C GLU A 495 22.14 10.03 -11.07
N ALA A 496 21.63 10.56 -9.97
CA ALA A 496 20.23 10.87 -9.80
C ALA A 496 19.85 12.26 -10.35
N GLY A 497 18.58 12.48 -10.65
CA GLY A 497 18.04 13.79 -11.02
C GLY A 497 18.66 14.39 -12.27
N ALA A 498 19.18 15.62 -12.18
CA ALA A 498 19.73 16.36 -13.30
C ALA A 498 21.02 15.74 -13.89
N GLY A 499 21.81 15.03 -13.07
CA GLY A 499 23.01 14.29 -13.49
C GLY A 499 22.72 12.92 -14.11
N GLY A 500 21.49 12.43 -13.99
CA GLY A 500 21.03 11.16 -14.52
C GLY A 500 20.33 11.27 -15.89
N GLY A 501 19.58 10.24 -16.21
CA GLY A 501 18.74 10.21 -17.42
C GLY A 501 19.42 9.70 -18.67
N TYR A 502 20.57 9.04 -18.54
CA TYR A 502 21.32 8.44 -19.64
C TYR A 502 21.34 6.90 -19.50
N VAL A 503 21.47 6.20 -20.63
CA VAL A 503 21.86 4.79 -20.64
C VAL A 503 23.38 4.74 -20.57
N ILE A 504 23.93 4.16 -19.47
CA ILE A 504 25.38 4.07 -19.24
C ILE A 504 25.97 2.72 -19.64
N ALA A 505 25.16 1.67 -19.64
CA ALA A 505 25.51 0.34 -20.08
C ALA A 505 24.27 -0.42 -20.59
N GLU A 506 24.44 -1.27 -21.59
CA GLU A 506 23.40 -2.21 -22.04
C GLU A 506 24.01 -3.50 -22.56
N GLY A 507 23.31 -4.62 -22.37
CA GLY A 507 23.75 -5.92 -22.86
C GLY A 507 23.38 -7.08 -21.97
N SER A 508 23.87 -8.28 -22.31
CA SER A 508 23.77 -9.45 -21.47
C SER A 508 24.55 -9.27 -20.15
N ILE A 509 24.20 -10.05 -19.12
CA ILE A 509 24.87 -10.01 -17.80
C ILE A 509 26.42 -10.03 -17.91
N PRO A 510 27.04 -10.94 -18.69
CA PRO A 510 28.50 -10.93 -18.84
C PRO A 510 29.05 -9.62 -19.46
N ARG A 511 28.29 -8.99 -20.37
CA ARG A 511 28.67 -7.71 -20.98
C ARG A 511 28.58 -6.56 -19.96
N ILE A 512 27.57 -6.56 -19.12
CA ILE A 512 27.39 -5.56 -18.04
C ILE A 512 28.54 -5.68 -17.03
N ILE A 513 28.86 -6.91 -16.60
CA ILE A 513 29.96 -7.19 -15.66
C ILE A 513 31.32 -6.72 -16.25
N ALA A 514 31.55 -6.91 -17.53
CA ALA A 514 32.79 -6.49 -18.20
C ALA A 514 32.85 -4.96 -18.47
N ASN A 515 31.74 -4.23 -18.36
CA ASN A 515 31.67 -2.81 -18.65
C ASN A 515 32.18 -1.99 -17.46
N LYS A 516 33.28 -1.26 -17.63
CA LYS A 516 33.89 -0.42 -16.57
C LYS A 516 33.01 0.75 -16.12
N ASN A 517 32.06 1.16 -16.95
CA ASN A 517 31.13 2.25 -16.63
C ASN A 517 29.90 1.75 -15.86
N SER A 518 29.69 0.44 -15.81
CA SER A 518 28.56 -0.15 -15.09
C SER A 518 28.77 -0.02 -13.58
N MET A 519 27.75 0.50 -12.92
CA MET A 519 27.70 0.64 -11.46
C MET A 519 27.16 -0.64 -10.80
N ILE A 520 26.24 -1.36 -11.48
CA ILE A 520 25.66 -2.60 -10.98
C ILE A 520 26.54 -3.82 -11.27
N GLY A 521 27.38 -3.76 -12.32
CA GLY A 521 28.22 -4.86 -12.76
C GLY A 521 29.08 -5.50 -11.67
N PRO A 522 29.80 -4.73 -10.81
CA PRO A 522 30.58 -5.28 -9.70
C PRO A 522 29.76 -6.06 -8.67
N PHE A 523 28.48 -5.69 -8.45
CA PHE A 523 27.57 -6.38 -7.55
C PHE A 523 27.03 -7.68 -8.19
N LEU A 524 26.69 -7.63 -9.47
CA LEU A 524 26.31 -8.85 -10.23
C LEU A 524 27.46 -9.87 -10.30
N ALA A 525 28.69 -9.39 -10.39
CA ALA A 525 29.90 -10.23 -10.35
C ALA A 525 30.27 -10.70 -8.93
N LYS A 526 29.59 -10.23 -7.89
CA LYS A 526 29.94 -10.47 -6.47
C LYS A 526 31.39 -10.11 -6.15
N THR A 527 31.96 -9.11 -6.84
CA THR A 527 33.34 -8.63 -6.62
C THR A 527 33.39 -7.44 -5.68
N LYS A 528 32.24 -6.82 -5.38
CA LYS A 528 32.07 -5.74 -4.42
C LYS A 528 31.19 -6.23 -3.27
N ASP A 529 31.73 -6.17 -2.07
CA ASP A 529 31.04 -6.46 -0.82
C ASP A 529 30.64 -5.15 -0.14
N LEU A 530 29.45 -5.09 0.44
CA LEU A 530 28.92 -3.95 1.19
C LEU A 530 29.18 -4.07 2.71
N ARG A 531 30.11 -4.90 3.14
CA ARG A 531 30.43 -5.01 4.56
C ARG A 531 31.10 -3.73 5.07
N ILE A 532 30.35 -2.94 5.86
CA ILE A 532 30.82 -1.64 6.42
C ILE A 532 31.20 -1.81 7.89
N ARG A 533 30.39 -2.58 8.64
CA ARG A 533 30.54 -2.73 10.09
C ARG A 533 31.50 -3.85 10.44
N GLN A 534 32.30 -3.62 11.50
CA GLN A 534 33.12 -4.68 12.10
C GLN A 534 32.24 -5.57 12.99
N PRO A 535 32.40 -6.90 12.94
CA PRO A 535 31.68 -7.79 13.85
C PRO A 535 31.96 -7.46 15.30
N ILE A 536 30.95 -7.52 16.13
CA ILE A 536 31.06 -7.35 17.59
C ILE A 536 31.16 -8.74 18.22
N ALA A 537 32.03 -8.88 19.21
CA ALA A 537 32.15 -10.15 19.96
C ALA A 537 30.81 -10.47 20.66
N PRO A 538 30.33 -11.73 20.63
CA PRO A 538 29.05 -12.10 21.26
C PRO A 538 28.92 -11.68 22.72
N GLU A 539 30.04 -11.68 23.47
CA GLU A 539 30.07 -11.28 24.86
C GLU A 539 29.81 -9.78 25.07
N GLU A 540 30.04 -8.95 24.04
CA GLU A 540 29.90 -7.49 24.11
C GLU A 540 28.52 -7.02 23.58
N LEU A 541 27.72 -7.90 22.98
CA LEU A 541 26.44 -7.55 22.39
C LEU A 541 25.51 -6.84 23.40
N PHE A 542 25.38 -7.39 24.59
CA PHE A 542 24.48 -6.90 25.64
C PHE A 542 25.17 -6.03 26.68
N ALA A 543 26.42 -5.57 26.46
CA ALA A 543 27.17 -4.76 27.42
C ALA A 543 26.48 -3.45 27.80
N LEU A 544 25.68 -2.85 26.92
CA LEU A 544 24.90 -1.64 27.14
C LEU A 544 23.49 -1.90 27.72
N GLY A 545 23.17 -3.16 28.03
CA GLY A 545 21.85 -3.58 28.47
C GLY A 545 21.00 -4.12 27.31
N LYS A 546 19.74 -4.42 27.61
CA LYS A 546 18.79 -4.99 26.66
C LYS A 546 17.41 -4.39 26.78
N LEU A 547 16.63 -4.46 25.70
CA LEU A 547 15.18 -4.40 25.73
C LEU A 547 14.69 -5.84 25.82
N HIS A 548 13.70 -6.08 26.68
CA HIS A 548 13.06 -7.39 26.81
C HIS A 548 11.61 -7.30 26.41
N LEU A 549 11.12 -8.21 25.59
CA LEU A 549 9.72 -8.30 25.18
C LEU A 549 9.23 -9.73 25.39
N SER A 550 8.12 -9.87 26.13
CA SER A 550 7.37 -11.13 26.27
C SER A 550 5.91 -10.91 25.85
N THR A 551 5.39 -11.77 25.00
CA THR A 551 4.03 -11.65 24.46
C THR A 551 3.24 -12.94 24.60
N ASP A 552 1.91 -12.80 24.71
CA ASP A 552 0.96 -13.86 24.40
C ASP A 552 0.74 -13.96 22.89
N ARG A 553 -0.11 -14.90 22.49
CA ARG A 553 -0.47 -15.08 21.07
C ARG A 553 -1.18 -13.82 20.55
N ILE A 554 -0.70 -13.33 19.42
CA ILE A 554 -1.35 -12.27 18.64
C ILE A 554 -1.38 -12.67 17.16
N HIS A 555 -2.55 -12.70 16.55
CA HIS A 555 -2.75 -13.19 15.17
C HIS A 555 -2.14 -14.60 15.01
N THR A 556 -1.18 -14.74 14.07
CA THR A 556 -0.42 -15.97 13.82
C THR A 556 0.84 -16.09 14.68
N VAL A 557 1.27 -14.98 15.33
CA VAL A 557 2.46 -14.97 16.19
C VAL A 557 2.12 -15.70 17.48
N LYS A 558 2.90 -16.72 17.80
CA LYS A 558 2.80 -17.56 18.99
C LYS A 558 3.43 -16.83 20.18
N PRO A 559 3.11 -17.21 21.43
CA PRO A 559 3.81 -16.65 22.57
C PRO A 559 5.32 -16.68 22.36
N LEU A 560 5.96 -15.54 22.51
CA LEU A 560 7.40 -15.38 22.32
C LEU A 560 8.05 -14.56 23.43
N GLU A 561 9.32 -14.76 23.59
CA GLU A 561 10.20 -14.01 24.47
C GLU A 561 11.46 -13.68 23.68
N VAL A 562 11.86 -12.40 23.67
CA VAL A 562 13.01 -11.93 22.91
C VAL A 562 13.74 -10.79 23.62
N ASP A 563 15.08 -10.85 23.58
CA ASP A 563 15.98 -9.80 24.05
C ASP A 563 16.59 -9.08 22.86
N ILE A 564 16.64 -7.75 22.92
CA ILE A 564 17.21 -6.87 21.88
C ILE A 564 18.33 -6.06 22.51
N PRO A 565 19.59 -6.14 22.03
CA PRO A 565 20.71 -5.41 22.60
C PRO A 565 20.57 -3.90 22.39
N LYS A 566 20.85 -3.11 23.43
CA LYS A 566 20.83 -1.65 23.37
C LYS A 566 22.08 -1.09 22.72
N GLY A 567 21.94 0.05 22.03
CA GLY A 567 23.04 0.71 21.34
C GLY A 567 23.69 -0.13 20.25
N ARG A 568 22.92 -0.97 19.60
CA ARG A 568 23.33 -1.89 18.53
C ARG A 568 22.39 -1.83 17.34
N LEU A 569 22.87 -2.30 16.19
CA LEU A 569 22.06 -2.56 15.01
C LEU A 569 21.47 -3.97 15.09
N THR A 570 20.19 -4.08 15.37
CA THR A 570 19.44 -5.36 15.36
C THR A 570 18.59 -5.46 14.13
N VAL A 571 18.66 -6.58 13.40
CA VAL A 571 17.82 -6.86 12.25
C VAL A 571 16.82 -7.96 12.59
N VAL A 572 15.52 -7.68 12.37
CA VAL A 572 14.45 -8.67 12.44
C VAL A 572 14.15 -9.16 11.02
N THR A 573 14.44 -10.41 10.76
CA THR A 573 14.29 -11.02 9.44
C THR A 573 13.42 -12.28 9.47
N GLY A 574 13.30 -12.97 8.35
CA GLY A 574 12.51 -14.20 8.18
C GLY A 574 11.56 -14.13 7.00
N VAL A 575 10.97 -15.25 6.61
CA VAL A 575 10.08 -15.35 5.44
C VAL A 575 8.88 -14.43 5.51
N SER A 576 8.27 -14.13 4.36
CA SER A 576 7.05 -13.31 4.31
C SER A 576 5.91 -13.95 5.11
N GLY A 577 5.21 -13.14 5.94
CA GLY A 577 4.14 -13.65 6.80
C GLY A 577 4.60 -14.37 8.08
N SER A 578 5.88 -14.38 8.42
CA SER A 578 6.40 -15.02 9.65
C SER A 578 6.08 -14.24 10.94
N GLY A 579 5.52 -13.03 10.85
CA GLY A 579 5.07 -12.24 12.00
C GLY A 579 6.02 -11.12 12.43
N LYS A 580 7.05 -10.77 11.66
CA LYS A 580 8.02 -9.68 11.95
C LYS A 580 7.32 -8.36 12.31
N THR A 581 6.46 -7.90 11.40
CA THR A 581 5.72 -6.64 11.57
C THR A 581 4.84 -6.68 12.81
N THR A 582 4.16 -7.79 13.08
CA THR A 582 3.32 -7.96 14.27
C THR A 582 4.15 -7.91 15.56
N MET A 583 5.32 -8.58 15.60
CA MET A 583 6.21 -8.53 16.77
C MET A 583 6.72 -7.11 17.03
N VAL A 584 7.13 -6.40 15.98
CA VAL A 584 7.75 -5.07 16.15
C VAL A 584 6.71 -3.95 16.22
N LEU A 585 5.84 -3.84 15.20
CA LEU A 585 4.93 -2.69 15.07
C LEU A 585 3.65 -2.81 15.89
N GLU A 586 3.17 -4.05 16.16
CA GLU A 586 1.94 -4.24 16.92
C GLU A 586 2.18 -4.64 18.39
N SER A 587 3.42 -5.09 18.75
CA SER A 587 3.74 -5.48 20.13
C SER A 587 4.80 -4.59 20.76
N LEU A 588 6.03 -4.55 20.20
CA LEU A 588 7.15 -3.81 20.81
C LEU A 588 6.89 -2.29 20.84
N ILE A 589 6.56 -1.67 19.70
CA ILE A 589 6.37 -0.22 19.64
C ILE A 589 5.19 0.25 20.52
N PRO A 590 3.97 -0.34 20.44
CA PRO A 590 2.87 0.06 21.31
C PRO A 590 3.18 -0.18 22.79
N GLY A 591 3.90 -1.27 23.11
CA GLY A 591 4.33 -1.53 24.49
C GLY A 591 5.30 -0.46 25.01
N LEU A 592 6.32 -0.10 24.21
CA LEU A 592 7.26 0.98 24.54
C LEU A 592 6.55 2.34 24.71
N GLN A 593 5.61 2.66 23.83
CA GLN A 593 4.84 3.90 23.92
C GLN A 593 3.97 3.94 25.18
N ALA A 594 3.29 2.84 25.50
CA ALA A 594 2.48 2.71 26.72
C ALA A 594 3.35 2.90 27.99
N GLN A 595 4.52 2.25 28.02
CA GLN A 595 5.46 2.41 29.14
C GLN A 595 5.95 3.87 29.30
N LEU A 596 6.29 4.52 28.19
CA LEU A 596 6.76 5.92 28.20
C LEU A 596 5.66 6.91 28.63
N ASN A 597 4.41 6.64 28.25
CA ASN A 597 3.26 7.48 28.59
C ASN A 597 2.69 7.15 29.98
N GLY A 598 3.12 6.06 30.64
CA GLY A 598 2.54 5.58 31.89
C GLY A 598 1.16 4.94 31.71
N GLU A 599 0.88 4.42 30.53
CA GLU A 599 -0.36 3.72 30.16
C GLU A 599 -0.23 2.21 30.41
N HIS A 600 -1.36 1.49 30.35
CA HIS A 600 -1.35 0.04 30.42
C HIS A 600 -0.76 -0.58 29.17
N LEU A 601 0.04 -1.65 29.33
CA LEU A 601 0.57 -2.41 28.19
C LEU A 601 -0.59 -2.99 27.37
N PRO A 602 -0.39 -3.15 26.04
CA PRO A 602 -1.34 -3.88 25.19
C PRO A 602 -1.66 -5.26 25.77
N LYS A 603 -2.90 -5.72 25.68
CA LYS A 603 -3.39 -6.95 26.33
C LYS A 603 -2.54 -8.20 26.04
N HIS A 604 -1.92 -8.27 24.87
CA HIS A 604 -1.09 -9.40 24.45
C HIS A 604 0.40 -9.25 24.86
N VAL A 605 0.82 -8.09 25.35
CA VAL A 605 2.17 -7.87 25.88
C VAL A 605 2.17 -8.20 27.37
N LYS A 606 2.86 -9.29 27.73
CA LYS A 606 2.95 -9.76 29.13
C LYS A 606 3.94 -8.96 29.94
N ASP A 607 5.12 -8.78 29.37
CA ASP A 607 6.22 -8.06 30.00
C ASP A 607 7.02 -7.29 28.95
N LEU A 608 7.43 -6.09 29.35
CA LEU A 608 8.30 -5.23 28.57
C LEU A 608 9.24 -4.50 29.51
N SER A 609 10.54 -4.64 29.27
CA SER A 609 11.57 -3.87 29.97
C SER A 609 12.41 -3.07 28.97
N ALA A 610 12.45 -1.75 29.15
CA ALA A 610 13.18 -0.83 28.28
C ALA A 610 13.85 0.29 29.10
N GLU A 611 14.60 -0.10 30.13
CA GLU A 611 15.25 0.85 31.04
C GLU A 611 16.18 1.80 30.28
N GLY A 612 16.07 3.10 30.55
CA GLY A 612 16.90 4.15 29.95
C GLY A 612 16.51 4.53 28.52
N ILE A 613 15.38 4.06 28.00
CA ILE A 613 14.79 4.56 26.74
C ILE A 613 13.76 5.65 27.04
N ALA A 614 13.91 6.79 26.39
CA ALA A 614 13.00 7.93 26.50
C ALA A 614 12.21 8.22 25.22
N HIS A 615 12.68 7.73 24.07
CA HIS A 615 12.05 8.02 22.79
C HIS A 615 11.98 6.78 21.90
N VAL A 616 10.84 6.61 21.23
CA VAL A 616 10.64 5.58 20.18
C VAL A 616 10.26 6.29 18.88
N LYS A 617 11.01 5.99 17.80
CA LYS A 617 10.86 6.65 16.49
C LYS A 617 10.68 5.61 15.42
N LEU A 618 9.49 5.58 14.82
CA LEU A 618 9.18 4.70 13.68
C LEU A 618 9.44 5.42 12.37
N ILE A 619 10.25 4.79 11.51
CA ILE A 619 10.57 5.22 10.16
C ILE A 619 10.05 4.17 9.20
N ASP A 620 8.86 4.36 8.68
CA ASP A 620 8.17 3.46 7.76
C ASP A 620 7.96 4.08 6.37
N ALA A 621 7.60 3.28 5.39
CA ALA A 621 7.32 3.72 4.02
C ALA A 621 5.95 4.39 3.83
N SER A 622 5.20 4.68 4.91
CA SER A 622 3.91 5.36 4.80
C SER A 622 4.08 6.75 4.19
N PRO A 623 3.14 7.21 3.35
CA PRO A 623 3.24 8.51 2.71
C PRO A 623 3.40 9.64 3.71
N ILE A 624 4.29 10.58 3.42
CA ILE A 624 4.48 11.78 4.21
C ILE A 624 3.45 12.82 3.78
N GLY A 625 2.40 12.96 4.58
CA GLY A 625 1.33 13.94 4.31
C GLY A 625 0.42 13.53 3.14
N ILE A 626 -0.84 13.86 3.27
CA ILE A 626 -1.87 13.62 2.23
C ILE A 626 -2.06 14.89 1.39
N ASN A 627 -1.39 15.99 1.76
CA ASN A 627 -1.66 17.30 1.22
C ASN A 627 -0.53 17.73 0.26
N VAL A 628 -0.89 18.05 -0.98
CA VAL A 628 -0.01 18.65 -2.00
C VAL A 628 0.73 19.91 -1.53
N ARG A 629 0.33 20.50 -0.42
CA ARG A 629 0.99 21.67 0.22
C ARG A 629 2.22 21.30 1.06
N SER A 630 2.44 20.02 1.34
CA SER A 630 3.67 19.56 2.01
C SER A 630 4.77 19.36 0.97
N THR A 631 5.94 19.94 1.21
CA THR A 631 7.11 19.82 0.33
C THR A 631 8.31 19.30 1.09
N VAL A 632 9.34 18.84 0.37
CA VAL A 632 10.63 18.41 0.94
C VAL A 632 11.17 19.47 1.89
N ALA A 633 11.20 20.74 1.47
CA ALA A 633 11.68 21.85 2.31
C ALA A 633 10.84 22.09 3.56
N THR A 634 9.51 21.93 3.49
CA THR A 634 8.66 22.12 4.68
C THR A 634 8.83 20.99 5.67
N TYR A 635 8.92 19.77 5.20
CA TYR A 635 9.08 18.60 6.04
C TYR A 635 10.46 18.56 6.73
N ALA A 636 11.52 18.90 6.01
CA ALA A 636 12.88 19.03 6.54
C ALA A 636 13.08 20.32 7.37
N ASN A 637 12.05 21.11 7.60
CA ASN A 637 12.08 22.41 8.30
C ASN A 637 13.02 23.45 7.67
N VAL A 638 13.44 23.27 6.43
CA VAL A 638 14.28 24.20 5.67
C VAL A 638 13.49 25.48 5.33
N HIS A 639 12.25 25.30 4.86
CA HIS A 639 11.38 26.40 4.45
C HIS A 639 11.12 27.41 5.59
N ASP A 640 10.92 26.94 6.81
CA ASP A 640 10.68 27.81 7.96
C ASP A 640 11.89 28.69 8.30
N GLU A 641 13.10 28.17 8.16
CA GLU A 641 14.33 28.95 8.32
C GLU A 641 14.51 29.97 7.19
N LEU A 642 14.28 29.54 5.94
CA LEU A 642 14.33 30.46 4.80
C LEU A 642 13.34 31.62 4.97
N ARG A 643 12.09 31.37 5.40
CA ARG A 643 11.10 32.45 5.66
C ARG A 643 11.61 33.46 6.68
N LYS A 644 12.28 33.01 7.76
CA LYS A 644 12.88 33.89 8.77
C LYS A 644 14.01 34.74 8.19
N ILE A 645 14.80 34.18 7.30
CA ILE A 645 15.92 34.87 6.63
C ILE A 645 15.40 35.91 5.66
N PHE A 646 14.46 35.52 4.77
CA PHE A 646 13.87 36.43 3.79
C PHE A 646 13.15 37.60 4.45
N ALA A 647 12.48 37.40 5.59
CA ALA A 647 11.85 38.51 6.33
C ALA A 647 12.86 39.54 6.88
N ARG A 648 14.15 39.19 6.95
CA ARG A 648 15.22 40.11 7.42
C ARG A 648 15.89 40.89 6.30
N THR A 649 15.64 40.57 5.04
CA THR A 649 16.19 41.26 3.88
C THR A 649 15.72 42.72 3.80
N ALA A 650 16.50 43.60 3.13
CA ALA A 650 16.12 44.98 2.93
C ALA A 650 14.81 45.13 2.15
N ASP A 651 14.64 44.32 1.10
CA ASP A 651 13.44 44.32 0.26
C ASP A 651 12.16 43.98 1.07
N ALA A 652 12.22 42.94 1.91
CA ALA A 652 11.11 42.55 2.78
C ALA A 652 10.77 43.61 3.82
N LYS A 653 11.78 44.21 4.44
CA LYS A 653 11.59 45.30 5.43
C LYS A 653 10.94 46.52 4.79
N ASN A 654 11.42 46.94 3.62
CA ASN A 654 10.85 48.08 2.88
C ASN A 654 9.37 47.84 2.54
N ARG A 655 8.98 46.63 2.24
CA ARG A 655 7.59 46.22 1.91
C ARG A 655 6.79 45.79 3.14
N LYS A 656 7.41 45.81 4.36
CA LYS A 656 6.81 45.41 5.65
C LYS A 656 6.34 43.95 5.69
N TYR A 657 7.01 43.06 4.97
CA TYR A 657 6.73 41.62 5.01
C TYR A 657 7.39 40.97 6.24
N LYS A 658 6.63 40.07 6.88
CA LYS A 658 7.08 39.24 8.01
C LYS A 658 7.29 37.78 7.55
N ALA A 659 7.92 36.94 8.36
CA ALA A 659 8.15 35.53 8.04
C ALA A 659 6.88 34.74 7.68
N GLY A 660 5.74 35.10 8.28
CA GLY A 660 4.43 34.51 7.95
C GLY A 660 3.97 34.81 6.51
N ASP A 661 4.32 35.99 5.99
CA ASP A 661 3.89 36.42 4.65
C ASP A 661 4.56 35.59 3.53
N PHE A 662 5.71 34.99 3.80
CA PHE A 662 6.43 34.09 2.89
C PHE A 662 5.93 32.64 2.90
N SER A 663 4.89 32.33 3.67
CA SER A 663 4.25 31.01 3.61
C SER A 663 3.37 30.90 2.38
N TYR A 664 3.63 29.97 1.49
CA TYR A 664 2.74 29.69 0.37
C TYR A 664 1.40 29.05 0.79
N ASN A 665 1.27 28.59 2.05
CA ASN A 665 0.01 28.05 2.59
C ASN A 665 -0.93 29.12 3.12
N THR A 666 -0.41 30.10 3.87
CA THR A 666 -1.21 31.08 4.61
C THR A 666 -0.73 32.52 4.43
N GLY A 667 0.42 32.74 3.79
CA GLY A 667 1.05 34.04 3.66
C GLY A 667 0.45 34.89 2.54
N LYS A 668 0.82 36.17 2.52
CA LYS A 668 0.37 37.14 1.51
C LYS A 668 1.02 36.94 0.15
N LEU A 669 2.22 36.32 0.12
CA LEU A 669 3.02 36.08 -1.07
C LEU A 669 2.68 34.75 -1.77
N LYS A 670 1.59 34.07 -1.37
CA LYS A 670 1.09 32.88 -2.06
C LYS A 670 0.48 33.23 -3.41
N CYS A 671 0.54 32.34 -4.36
CA CYS A 671 -0.13 32.54 -5.65
C CYS A 671 -1.65 32.66 -5.46
N PRO A 672 -2.28 33.74 -5.97
CA PRO A 672 -3.72 33.98 -5.78
C PRO A 672 -4.60 33.04 -6.62
N VAL A 673 -4.06 32.44 -7.70
CA VAL A 673 -4.82 31.58 -8.61
C VAL A 673 -4.92 30.14 -8.08
N CYS A 674 -3.81 29.54 -7.68
CA CYS A 674 -3.81 28.17 -7.14
C CYS A 674 -3.86 28.13 -5.60
N ASP A 675 -3.97 29.27 -4.94
CA ASP A 675 -3.96 29.38 -3.48
C ASP A 675 -2.76 28.69 -2.81
N GLY A 676 -1.61 28.65 -3.50
CA GLY A 676 -0.35 28.08 -3.03
C GLY A 676 -0.21 26.55 -3.20
N THR A 677 -1.09 25.89 -3.95
CA THR A 677 -0.94 24.47 -4.29
C THR A 677 0.09 24.22 -5.39
N GLY A 678 0.36 25.21 -6.24
CA GLY A 678 1.22 25.09 -7.42
C GLY A 678 0.51 24.51 -8.63
N GLN A 679 -0.64 23.89 -8.45
CA GLN A 679 -1.42 23.20 -9.48
C GLN A 679 -2.90 23.52 -9.38
N ILE A 680 -3.63 23.28 -10.45
CA ILE A 680 -5.09 23.40 -10.55
C ILE A 680 -5.63 22.03 -10.88
N SER A 681 -6.47 21.49 -10.00
CA SER A 681 -7.21 20.26 -10.26
C SER A 681 -8.42 20.57 -11.14
N LEU A 682 -8.50 19.95 -12.29
CA LEU A 682 -9.61 20.05 -13.22
C LEU A 682 -10.53 18.84 -13.01
N ASP A 683 -11.70 19.08 -12.44
CA ASP A 683 -12.79 18.09 -12.41
C ASP A 683 -13.28 17.86 -13.85
N VAL A 684 -12.84 16.77 -14.43
CA VAL A 684 -13.30 16.30 -15.74
C VAL A 684 -14.38 15.27 -15.51
N GLN A 685 -15.66 15.70 -15.58
CA GLN A 685 -16.81 14.81 -15.37
C GLN A 685 -16.60 13.43 -16.04
N PHE A 686 -16.72 12.37 -15.23
CA PHE A 686 -16.52 10.96 -15.61
C PHE A 686 -15.07 10.50 -15.87
N LEU A 687 -14.06 11.32 -15.58
CA LEU A 687 -12.64 10.95 -15.61
C LEU A 687 -12.01 11.28 -14.25
N PRO A 688 -10.87 10.67 -13.90
CA PRO A 688 -10.09 11.13 -12.74
C PRO A 688 -9.72 12.60 -12.90
N ASP A 689 -9.70 13.34 -11.79
CA ASP A 689 -9.26 14.73 -11.76
C ASP A 689 -7.86 14.83 -12.40
N VAL A 690 -7.68 15.83 -13.25
CA VAL A 690 -6.40 16.09 -13.91
C VAL A 690 -5.78 17.31 -13.27
N ASP A 691 -4.63 17.08 -12.61
CA ASP A 691 -3.83 18.15 -12.05
C ASP A 691 -2.92 18.75 -13.12
N VAL A 692 -3.04 20.06 -13.33
CA VAL A 692 -2.18 20.81 -14.26
C VAL A 692 -1.39 21.88 -13.51
N PRO A 693 -0.12 22.14 -13.86
CA PRO A 693 0.62 23.24 -13.28
C PRO A 693 -0.15 24.56 -13.38
N CYS A 694 -0.16 25.34 -12.32
CA CYS A 694 -0.87 26.63 -12.29
C CYS A 694 -0.28 27.57 -13.37
N PRO A 695 -1.07 28.09 -14.30
CA PRO A 695 -0.57 28.93 -15.40
C PRO A 695 -0.02 30.28 -14.94
N GLU A 696 -0.37 30.75 -13.72
CA GLU A 696 0.11 32.03 -13.19
C GLU A 696 1.48 31.87 -12.51
N CYS A 697 1.68 30.83 -11.72
CA CYS A 697 2.93 30.61 -10.97
C CYS A 697 3.82 29.49 -11.53
N ASN A 698 3.39 28.79 -12.59
CA ASN A 698 4.11 27.67 -13.20
C ASN A 698 4.62 26.62 -12.21
N GLY A 699 3.83 26.34 -11.13
CA GLY A 699 4.20 25.37 -10.10
C GLY A 699 4.95 25.96 -8.90
N SER A 700 5.47 27.19 -8.95
CA SER A 700 6.28 27.78 -7.87
C SER A 700 5.51 28.06 -6.57
N ARG A 701 4.18 28.06 -6.60
CA ARG A 701 3.26 28.32 -5.46
C ARG A 701 3.23 29.77 -4.98
N TYR A 702 4.08 30.63 -5.51
CA TYR A 702 4.25 32.02 -5.09
C TYR A 702 3.68 33.02 -6.08
N ALA A 703 3.26 34.16 -5.57
CA ALA A 703 2.94 35.34 -6.38
C ALA A 703 4.20 36.00 -6.95
N LYS A 704 4.05 36.78 -8.02
CA LYS A 704 5.17 37.47 -8.73
C LYS A 704 6.01 38.35 -7.79
N GLU A 705 5.40 38.97 -6.80
CA GLU A 705 6.08 39.82 -5.84
C GLU A 705 7.12 39.06 -5.00
N ALA A 706 6.98 37.76 -4.81
CA ALA A 706 7.94 36.96 -4.08
C ALA A 706 9.28 36.80 -4.81
N TRP A 707 9.27 36.86 -6.15
CA TRP A 707 10.45 36.79 -7.00
C TRP A 707 11.33 38.07 -6.94
N GLU A 708 10.73 39.18 -6.55
CA GLU A 708 11.44 40.46 -6.45
C GLU A 708 12.17 40.62 -5.12
N ILE A 709 11.91 39.76 -4.14
CA ILE A 709 12.54 39.80 -2.81
C ILE A 709 13.72 38.84 -2.82
N GLY A 710 14.93 39.40 -2.77
CA GLY A 710 16.15 38.62 -2.85
C GLY A 710 16.93 38.49 -1.54
N TYR A 711 17.52 37.35 -1.35
CA TYR A 711 18.60 37.09 -0.41
C TYR A 711 19.91 37.10 -1.20
N GLU A 712 20.91 37.84 -0.72
CA GLU A 712 22.23 37.91 -1.33
C GLU A 712 23.23 37.13 -0.48
N ASN A 713 23.87 36.13 -1.08
CA ASN A 713 24.87 35.33 -0.39
C ASN A 713 26.25 36.06 -0.34
N LYS A 714 27.18 35.51 0.40
CA LYS A 714 28.54 36.10 0.55
C LYS A 714 29.32 36.20 -0.76
N GLN A 715 28.93 35.49 -1.79
CA GLN A 715 29.55 35.50 -3.12
C GLN A 715 28.97 36.60 -4.02
N GLY A 716 27.95 37.34 -3.55
CA GLY A 716 27.25 38.37 -4.31
C GLY A 716 26.14 37.87 -5.21
N ASN A 717 25.80 36.58 -5.15
CA ASN A 717 24.67 36.02 -5.88
C ASN A 717 23.36 36.28 -5.11
N ARG A 718 22.34 36.74 -5.85
CA ARG A 718 21.03 37.04 -5.29
C ARG A 718 20.03 35.98 -5.73
N TYR A 719 19.28 35.44 -4.76
CA TYR A 719 18.25 34.43 -4.96
C TYR A 719 16.93 34.84 -4.34
N SER A 720 15.82 34.63 -5.01
CA SER A 720 14.49 34.72 -4.43
C SER A 720 14.10 33.42 -3.71
N LEU A 721 13.08 33.47 -2.85
CA LEU A 721 12.58 32.27 -2.17
C LEU A 721 12.01 31.26 -3.16
N PRO A 722 11.18 31.63 -4.17
CA PRO A 722 10.74 30.70 -5.20
C PRO A 722 11.89 30.01 -5.94
N GLU A 723 12.95 30.75 -6.33
CA GLU A 723 14.13 30.15 -7.00
C GLU A 723 14.81 29.10 -6.12
N LEU A 724 14.98 29.37 -4.83
CA LEU A 724 15.54 28.37 -3.89
C LEU A 724 14.64 27.14 -3.79
N MET A 725 13.31 27.31 -3.83
CA MET A 725 12.38 26.19 -3.78
C MET A 725 12.41 25.33 -5.04
N GLU A 726 12.80 25.89 -6.19
CA GLU A 726 12.96 25.16 -7.45
C GLU A 726 14.31 24.44 -7.57
N MET A 727 15.28 24.74 -6.70
CA MET A 727 16.58 24.08 -6.69
C MET A 727 16.50 22.68 -6.09
N ASP A 728 17.30 21.76 -6.61
CA ASP A 728 17.63 20.53 -5.91
C ASP A 728 18.49 20.80 -4.66
N VAL A 729 18.52 19.83 -3.73
CA VAL A 729 19.24 19.97 -2.45
C VAL A 729 20.74 20.25 -2.67
N ASN A 730 21.39 19.64 -3.69
CA ASN A 730 22.81 19.85 -3.97
C ASN A 730 23.09 21.27 -4.43
N THR A 731 22.26 21.81 -5.31
CA THR A 731 22.36 23.20 -5.80
C THR A 731 22.04 24.19 -4.69
N ALA A 732 20.98 23.93 -3.91
CA ALA A 732 20.60 24.75 -2.76
C ALA A 732 21.68 24.80 -1.66
N LEU A 733 22.43 23.71 -1.44
CA LEU A 733 23.61 23.69 -0.55
C LEU A 733 24.67 24.72 -0.96
N GLN A 734 24.93 24.83 -2.25
CA GLN A 734 25.90 25.81 -2.76
C GLN A 734 25.37 27.24 -2.64
N ALA A 735 24.10 27.46 -3.00
CA ALA A 735 23.46 28.76 -2.93
C ALA A 735 23.33 29.31 -1.50
N THR A 736 23.18 28.42 -0.51
CA THR A 736 22.94 28.75 0.91
C THR A 736 24.10 28.43 1.84
N ALA A 737 25.32 28.31 1.32
CA ALA A 737 26.53 27.89 2.06
C ALA A 737 26.84 28.76 3.31
N ASP A 738 26.40 30.01 3.32
CA ASP A 738 26.58 30.97 4.45
C ASP A 738 25.42 30.94 5.45
N LEU A 739 24.35 30.19 5.21
CA LEU A 739 23.19 30.04 6.09
C LEU A 739 23.33 28.77 6.93
N LYS A 740 24.10 28.85 8.02
CA LYS A 740 24.54 27.71 8.84
C LYS A 740 23.41 26.66 9.11
N VAL A 741 22.24 27.10 9.58
CA VAL A 741 21.14 26.18 9.94
C VAL A 741 20.52 25.53 8.71
N VAL A 742 20.32 26.29 7.64
CA VAL A 742 19.80 25.77 6.36
C VAL A 742 20.79 24.77 5.78
N HIS A 743 22.07 25.15 5.73
CA HIS A 743 23.15 24.30 5.21
C HIS A 743 23.25 22.96 5.93
N GLN A 744 23.22 22.96 7.26
CA GLN A 744 23.24 21.72 8.07
C GLN A 744 22.07 20.79 7.74
N ARG A 745 20.86 21.34 7.59
CA ARG A 745 19.66 20.53 7.25
C ARG A 745 19.75 19.97 5.83
N LEU A 746 20.25 20.75 4.88
CA LEU A 746 20.46 20.28 3.51
C LEU A 746 21.59 19.24 3.41
N GLU A 747 22.66 19.37 4.23
CA GLU A 747 23.70 18.33 4.33
C GLU A 747 23.14 17.00 4.81
N VAL A 748 22.24 17.00 5.80
CA VAL A 748 21.56 15.78 6.25
C VAL A 748 20.78 15.13 5.09
N LEU A 749 20.03 15.91 4.33
CA LEU A 749 19.30 15.39 3.15
C LEU A 749 20.27 14.81 2.12
N LYS A 750 21.35 15.49 1.82
CA LYS A 750 22.38 15.02 0.89
C LYS A 750 23.03 13.71 1.36
N ASN A 751 23.40 13.64 2.63
CA ASN A 751 24.02 12.44 3.23
C ASN A 751 23.07 11.23 3.27
N LEU A 752 21.76 11.46 3.21
CA LEU A 752 20.74 10.44 3.06
C LEU A 752 20.44 10.07 1.60
N GLY A 753 21.26 10.54 0.64
CA GLY A 753 21.06 10.27 -0.78
C GLY A 753 19.85 10.99 -1.40
N LEU A 754 19.35 12.07 -0.77
CA LEU A 754 18.23 12.88 -1.25
C LEU A 754 18.68 14.17 -1.95
N GLY A 755 19.98 14.25 -2.34
CA GLY A 755 20.59 15.43 -2.95
C GLY A 755 19.96 15.91 -4.24
N TYR A 756 19.28 15.03 -4.95
CA TYR A 756 18.62 15.30 -6.24
C TYR A 756 17.19 15.82 -6.13
N LEU A 757 16.54 15.67 -4.96
CA LEU A 757 15.16 16.14 -4.75
C LEU A 757 15.11 17.66 -4.78
N THR A 758 14.09 18.22 -5.43
CA THR A 758 13.86 19.66 -5.38
C THR A 758 13.23 20.06 -4.04
N LEU A 759 13.59 21.23 -3.53
CA LEU A 759 13.05 21.71 -2.25
C LEU A 759 11.54 21.89 -2.28
N GLY A 760 10.99 22.28 -3.43
CA GLY A 760 9.56 22.47 -3.67
C GLY A 760 8.80 21.19 -4.05
N GLU A 761 9.47 20.05 -4.17
CA GLU A 761 8.83 18.78 -4.54
C GLU A 761 7.80 18.34 -3.50
N GLU A 762 6.66 17.87 -3.97
CA GLU A 762 5.54 17.49 -3.13
C GLU A 762 5.82 16.17 -2.41
N THR A 763 5.57 16.11 -1.10
CA THR A 763 5.83 14.87 -0.34
C THR A 763 4.96 13.69 -0.77
N PRO A 764 3.72 13.84 -1.29
CA PRO A 764 2.94 12.70 -1.81
C PRO A 764 3.52 12.08 -3.10
N SER A 765 4.34 12.80 -3.87
CA SER A 765 4.97 12.30 -5.11
C SER A 765 6.20 11.43 -4.85
N LEU A 766 6.75 11.47 -3.64
CA LEU A 766 7.97 10.76 -3.27
C LEU A 766 7.75 9.23 -3.27
N SER A 767 8.78 8.50 -3.70
CA SER A 767 8.83 7.04 -3.56
C SER A 767 8.85 6.62 -2.07
N GLY A 768 8.61 5.33 -1.79
CA GLY A 768 8.64 4.82 -0.41
C GLY A 768 9.95 5.07 0.31
N GLY A 769 11.04 4.76 -0.34
CA GLY A 769 12.38 4.95 0.21
C GLY A 769 12.76 6.43 0.38
N GLU A 770 12.37 7.32 -0.54
CA GLU A 770 12.56 8.77 -0.40
C GLU A 770 11.79 9.32 0.79
N ALA A 771 10.53 8.90 0.96
CA ALA A 771 9.71 9.29 2.10
C ALA A 771 10.32 8.84 3.43
N GLN A 772 10.79 7.59 3.54
CA GLN A 772 11.48 7.09 4.73
C GLN A 772 12.74 7.90 5.06
N ARG A 773 13.60 8.12 4.06
CA ARG A 773 14.83 8.90 4.24
C ARG A 773 14.54 10.35 4.65
N LEU A 774 13.46 10.94 4.11
CA LEU A 774 13.03 12.28 4.49
C LEU A 774 12.49 12.32 5.94
N LYS A 775 11.74 11.27 6.38
CA LYS A 775 11.34 11.11 7.79
C LYS A 775 12.57 11.05 8.70
N LEU A 776 13.54 10.23 8.33
CA LEU A 776 14.79 10.10 9.07
C LEU A 776 15.53 11.46 9.16
N ALA A 777 15.62 12.21 8.07
CA ALA A 777 16.23 13.54 8.05
C ALA A 777 15.60 14.49 9.08
N SER A 778 14.29 14.41 9.29
CA SER A 778 13.58 15.26 10.25
C SER A 778 13.88 14.90 11.71
N GLU A 779 14.32 13.66 11.98
CA GLU A 779 14.65 13.16 13.32
C GLU A 779 16.13 13.23 13.66
N MET A 780 17.01 13.38 12.66
CA MET A 780 18.44 13.53 12.89
C MET A 780 18.76 14.87 13.59
N GLY A 781 19.77 14.85 14.48
CA GLY A 781 20.20 16.04 15.23
C GLY A 781 19.49 16.29 16.56
N LYS A 782 18.53 15.46 16.96
CA LYS A 782 17.96 15.42 18.32
C LYS A 782 18.74 14.41 19.16
N GLY A 783 18.64 14.45 20.50
CA GLY A 783 19.27 13.47 21.38
C GLY A 783 18.99 12.04 20.95
N GLN A 784 20.01 11.19 20.87
CA GLN A 784 19.91 9.86 20.23
C GLN A 784 20.21 8.71 21.19
N SER A 785 21.00 8.94 22.24
CA SER A 785 21.49 7.90 23.15
C SER A 785 20.41 7.17 23.97
N ASP A 786 19.24 7.79 24.12
CA ASP A 786 18.07 7.26 24.82
C ASP A 786 16.90 6.91 23.86
N SER A 787 17.22 6.78 22.59
CA SER A 787 16.22 6.60 21.53
C SER A 787 16.31 5.22 20.90
N VAL A 788 15.14 4.64 20.62
CA VAL A 788 14.99 3.47 19.74
C VAL A 788 14.49 3.95 18.39
N PHE A 789 15.26 3.70 17.33
CA PHE A 789 14.86 3.91 15.95
C PHE A 789 14.41 2.59 15.36
N VAL A 790 13.19 2.52 14.86
CA VAL A 790 12.64 1.35 14.21
C VAL A 790 12.44 1.67 12.74
N PHE A 791 13.01 0.86 11.87
CA PHE A 791 12.89 0.96 10.41
C PHE A 791 12.11 -0.25 9.87
N ASP A 792 11.13 0.02 9.01
CA ASP A 792 10.33 -1.01 8.35
C ASP A 792 10.67 -1.07 6.86
N GLU A 793 11.41 -2.10 6.45
CA GLU A 793 11.89 -2.35 5.09
C GLU A 793 12.53 -1.11 4.42
N PRO A 794 13.58 -0.52 5.02
CA PRO A 794 14.16 0.73 4.53
C PRO A 794 14.95 0.63 3.21
N THR A 795 15.25 -0.58 2.73
CA THR A 795 15.97 -0.79 1.46
C THR A 795 15.05 -0.80 0.24
N ILE A 796 13.74 -0.68 0.43
CA ILE A 796 12.78 -0.68 -0.69
C ILE A 796 13.17 0.35 -1.76
N GLY A 797 13.39 -0.14 -3.00
CA GLY A 797 13.71 0.69 -4.15
C GLY A 797 15.11 1.29 -4.14
N LEU A 798 16.03 0.75 -3.34
CA LEU A 798 17.42 1.22 -3.23
C LEU A 798 18.38 0.39 -4.09
N HIS A 799 19.18 1.08 -4.88
CA HIS A 799 20.35 0.49 -5.52
C HIS A 799 21.39 0.10 -4.44
N PRO A 800 22.22 -0.95 -4.62
CA PRO A 800 23.25 -1.33 -3.64
C PRO A 800 24.15 -0.20 -3.14
N LEU A 801 24.45 0.80 -3.97
CA LEU A 801 25.18 2.01 -3.55
C LEU A 801 24.37 2.89 -2.58
N ASP A 802 23.05 2.95 -2.76
CA ASP A 802 22.16 3.69 -1.84
C ASP A 802 22.00 2.91 -0.53
N VAL A 803 22.00 1.57 -0.56
CA VAL A 803 22.04 0.71 0.64
C VAL A 803 23.33 0.97 1.43
N GLN A 804 24.47 1.12 0.76
CA GLN A 804 25.72 1.51 1.41
C GLN A 804 25.60 2.83 2.18
N THR A 805 24.94 3.81 1.58
CA THR A 805 24.68 5.11 2.23
C THR A 805 23.78 4.94 3.46
N LEU A 806 22.73 4.12 3.36
CA LEU A 806 21.82 3.84 4.45
C LEU A 806 22.53 3.12 5.62
N LEU A 807 23.37 2.13 5.33
CA LEU A 807 24.20 1.44 6.32
C LEU A 807 25.12 2.41 7.09
N SER A 808 25.73 3.37 6.38
CA SER A 808 26.56 4.41 7.03
C SER A 808 25.74 5.30 7.97
N VAL A 809 24.45 5.52 7.68
CA VAL A 809 23.54 6.26 8.57
C VAL A 809 23.18 5.44 9.80
N PHE A 810 22.91 4.14 9.66
CA PHE A 810 22.71 3.25 10.81
C PHE A 810 23.92 3.23 11.71
N ASP A 811 25.11 3.16 11.12
CA ASP A 811 26.38 3.22 11.83
C ASP A 811 26.51 4.50 12.65
N ALA A 812 26.25 5.65 12.04
CA ALA A 812 26.27 6.94 12.73
C ALA A 812 25.21 7.04 13.85
N LEU A 813 24.03 6.44 13.73
CA LEU A 813 23.03 6.39 14.79
C LEU A 813 23.51 5.55 15.97
N VAL A 814 24.07 4.37 15.71
CA VAL A 814 24.61 3.47 16.73
C VAL A 814 25.83 4.11 17.44
N ASP A 815 26.72 4.74 16.71
CA ASP A 815 27.88 5.47 17.26
C ASP A 815 27.46 6.63 18.19
N ASN A 816 26.29 7.25 17.92
CA ASN A 816 25.69 8.26 18.80
C ASN A 816 24.89 7.64 19.96
N GLY A 817 24.96 6.34 20.16
CA GLY A 817 24.34 5.59 21.26
C GLY A 817 22.90 5.20 21.07
N ALA A 818 22.31 5.37 19.86
CA ALA A 818 20.95 4.94 19.56
C ALA A 818 20.86 3.41 19.45
N THR A 819 19.72 2.86 19.84
CA THR A 819 19.34 1.48 19.50
C THR A 819 18.62 1.50 18.16
N VAL A 820 19.12 0.74 17.18
CA VAL A 820 18.57 0.67 15.83
C VAL A 820 17.97 -0.71 15.60
N LEU A 821 16.69 -0.76 15.32
CA LEU A 821 15.96 -1.99 14.99
C LEU A 821 15.43 -1.90 13.55
N VAL A 822 15.75 -2.87 12.72
CA VAL A 822 15.39 -2.86 11.30
C VAL A 822 14.65 -4.14 10.96
N ILE A 823 13.46 -4.02 10.39
CA ILE A 823 12.75 -5.15 9.76
C ILE A 823 13.24 -5.20 8.33
N GLU A 824 13.91 -6.30 7.92
CA GLU A 824 14.55 -6.35 6.61
C GLU A 824 14.68 -7.76 6.02
N HIS A 825 14.81 -7.77 4.67
CA HIS A 825 15.07 -8.96 3.86
C HIS A 825 16.35 -8.83 3.02
N ASP A 826 16.87 -7.60 2.88
CA ASP A 826 18.10 -7.33 2.15
C ASP A 826 19.30 -7.99 2.84
N LEU A 827 20.02 -8.85 2.09
CA LEU A 827 21.12 -9.62 2.64
C LEU A 827 22.32 -8.74 3.05
N ASP A 828 22.51 -7.61 2.38
CA ASP A 828 23.61 -6.70 2.71
C ASP A 828 23.35 -6.00 4.05
N VAL A 829 22.09 -5.61 4.34
CA VAL A 829 21.71 -5.08 5.65
C VAL A 829 21.83 -6.16 6.74
N ILE A 830 21.35 -7.37 6.46
CA ILE A 830 21.40 -8.49 7.43
C ILE A 830 22.84 -8.84 7.78
N ARG A 831 23.75 -8.88 6.80
CA ARG A 831 25.21 -9.16 7.01
C ARG A 831 25.92 -8.06 7.82
N ASN A 832 25.39 -6.85 7.82
CA ASN A 832 25.93 -5.71 8.58
C ASN A 832 25.29 -5.54 9.97
N ALA A 833 24.34 -6.40 10.37
CA ALA A 833 23.73 -6.38 11.69
C ALA A 833 24.74 -6.79 12.79
N ASP A 834 24.61 -6.18 13.97
CA ASP A 834 25.28 -6.65 15.17
C ASP A 834 24.56 -7.88 15.75
N TYR A 835 23.23 -7.90 15.62
CA TYR A 835 22.35 -8.95 16.13
C TYR A 835 21.17 -9.18 15.19
N ILE A 836 20.82 -10.44 14.99
CA ILE A 836 19.70 -10.84 14.13
C ILE A 836 18.67 -11.58 14.95
N ILE A 837 17.39 -11.31 14.66
CA ILE A 837 16.25 -12.08 15.14
C ILE A 837 15.57 -12.66 13.91
N ASP A 838 15.69 -13.96 13.70
CA ASP A 838 15.08 -14.66 12.56
C ASP A 838 13.76 -15.30 12.96
N MET A 839 12.68 -14.90 12.24
CA MET A 839 11.31 -15.36 12.49
C MET A 839 10.87 -16.35 11.41
N GLY A 840 10.26 -17.44 11.85
CA GLY A 840 9.82 -18.47 10.92
C GLY A 840 9.16 -19.67 11.60
N PRO A 841 9.38 -20.89 11.02
CA PRO A 841 10.13 -21.16 9.77
C PRO A 841 9.35 -20.85 8.49
N GLY A 842 8.02 -20.70 8.58
CA GLY A 842 7.12 -20.42 7.46
C GLY A 842 6.32 -19.13 7.67
N GLY A 843 5.35 -18.88 6.78
CA GLY A 843 4.33 -17.82 6.94
C GLY A 843 3.05 -18.34 7.60
N GLY A 844 2.26 -17.45 8.19
CA GLY A 844 0.99 -17.79 8.83
C GLY A 844 1.15 -18.69 10.06
N ASP A 845 0.32 -19.72 10.18
CA ASP A 845 0.35 -20.65 11.33
C ASP A 845 1.59 -21.54 11.37
N ASP A 846 2.26 -21.76 10.25
CA ASP A 846 3.55 -22.45 10.17
C ASP A 846 4.70 -21.56 10.69
N GLY A 847 4.48 -20.26 10.85
CA GLY A 847 5.42 -19.25 11.37
C GLY A 847 5.13 -18.80 12.79
N GLY A 848 5.40 -17.50 13.01
CA GLY A 848 5.06 -16.80 14.25
C GLY A 848 5.94 -17.17 15.44
N ARG A 849 7.16 -17.65 15.20
CA ARG A 849 8.14 -17.99 16.25
C ARG A 849 9.49 -17.33 15.93
N VAL A 850 10.23 -17.03 16.96
CA VAL A 850 11.66 -16.75 16.84
C VAL A 850 12.35 -18.11 16.70
N ILE A 851 13.04 -18.34 15.58
CA ILE A 851 13.71 -19.60 15.26
C ILE A 851 15.22 -19.56 15.53
N ALA A 852 15.80 -18.38 15.39
CA ALA A 852 17.20 -18.15 15.67
C ALA A 852 17.43 -16.70 16.11
N THR A 853 18.40 -16.49 16.98
CA THR A 853 18.93 -15.18 17.37
C THR A 853 20.43 -15.26 17.53
N GLY A 854 21.14 -14.19 17.19
CA GLY A 854 22.61 -14.15 17.33
C GLY A 854 23.25 -13.21 16.32
N THR A 855 24.57 -13.29 16.22
CA THR A 855 25.36 -12.59 15.19
C THR A 855 25.09 -13.18 13.80
N PRO A 856 25.42 -12.48 12.71
CA PRO A 856 25.30 -13.05 11.35
C PRO A 856 26.00 -14.40 11.20
N GLU A 857 27.17 -14.58 11.79
CA GLU A 857 27.93 -15.83 11.76
C GLU A 857 27.20 -16.97 12.49
N GLU A 858 26.56 -16.70 13.63
CA GLU A 858 25.76 -17.67 14.39
C GLU A 858 24.51 -18.08 13.62
N ILE A 859 23.88 -17.14 12.93
CA ILE A 859 22.69 -17.40 12.10
C ILE A 859 23.02 -18.27 10.88
N VAL A 860 24.16 -18.04 10.21
CA VAL A 860 24.67 -18.91 9.12
C VAL A 860 24.89 -20.34 9.61
N GLY A 861 25.36 -20.51 10.84
CA GLY A 861 25.59 -21.80 11.47
C GLY A 861 24.33 -22.54 11.92
N ASN A 862 23.17 -21.92 11.90
CA ASN A 862 21.90 -22.47 12.38
C ASN A 862 21.10 -23.13 11.25
N GLU A 863 20.95 -24.45 11.28
CA GLU A 863 20.25 -25.25 10.27
C GLU A 863 18.74 -24.93 10.20
N ASP A 864 18.13 -24.47 11.29
CA ASP A 864 16.71 -24.08 11.35
C ASP A 864 16.44 -22.72 10.71
N SER A 865 17.46 -21.87 10.59
CA SER A 865 17.35 -20.56 9.98
C SER A 865 17.18 -20.66 8.46
N VAL A 866 16.02 -20.18 7.96
CA VAL A 866 15.80 -20.08 6.51
C VAL A 866 16.66 -18.96 5.94
N THR A 867 16.80 -17.85 6.64
CA THR A 867 17.62 -16.69 6.25
C THR A 867 19.11 -17.05 6.21
N GLY A 868 19.60 -17.82 7.20
CA GLY A 868 21.00 -18.24 7.30
C GLY A 868 21.53 -19.00 6.08
N ARG A 869 20.65 -19.67 5.34
CA ARG A 869 21.02 -20.39 4.10
C ARG A 869 21.38 -19.47 2.93
N TYR A 870 21.03 -18.19 3.01
CA TYR A 870 21.26 -17.18 1.97
C TYR A 870 22.36 -16.18 2.35
N LEU A 871 22.73 -16.11 3.64
CA LEU A 871 23.83 -15.29 4.14
C LEU A 871 25.20 -15.93 3.81
#